data_44efdd5a7998af9af85015c4d9a5ada2
#
_entry.id   44efdd5a7998af9af85015c4d9a5ada2
#
_cell.length_a   1.000
_cell.length_b   1.000
_cell.length_c   1.000
_cell.angle_alpha   90.00
_cell.angle_beta   90.00
_cell.angle_gamma   90.00
#
_symmetry.space_group_name_H-M   'P 1'
#
loop_
_entity.id
_entity.type
_entity.pdbx_description
1 polymer ?
#
loop_
_entity_poly.entity_id
_entity_poly.type
_entity_poly.pdbx_seq_one_letter_code
_entity_poly.pdbx_strand_id
1 'polypeptide(L)'
;MPRKSKGKRPPRGKRRWLGWLIKLFLVFVVIMAAWGVYLDSEIRARIDGKVWQLPATVYGRMVSLEPGMAYNKKEMIALLEGTQYREVSRITRPGEFSVKGNTIDLLRRPFDFPDSKEGQVHAQMVFDGDELGEIKNLDSGRDFGFFRLDPRLITMLQSPNGEQRLFVPRAGFPDLLVDTLIATEDRRFYEHDGISPYSIGRAFLANITAGKAVQGGSTLTQQLVKNLFLTNERSLWRKAREAYMAVIMDARYSKDRILELYLNEVYLGQAGNDQIRGFPLASLYYFGRPVDELSLDQQAMLVGMVKGASLYNPWRNPKLALERRNLVLRLLQQQKVIDQELYDMLSARPLGVQPKGGVITPQPAFMQMVRNELQAKLGDKVKDLSGVKIFTTLDPVSQDAAEKAVLDGIPALKKQRGLKDLETAMVVVDRFSGEVRAMVGGADPQFAGYNRALQARRSIGSLAKPATYLTALSQPNTYRLNSWIADEPIALKQPNGTVWKPMNDDRRFSGKVMLVDALTNSMNVPTVNLGMTLGLDAVVDTWTKLGVPKDQLNPVPSMLLGALNLTPIEVAQAFQSMASGGNRASLSAVRSVIAEDGTVLYQSFPQAQRVEPAQAAYLTLYTMQQVADHGTARALGARYPKAHLAGKTGTTNDLIDSWFAGVDGKEVAITWVGRDNNQPSKLYGASGAMQIYRRYLDNQAPMPLMLTPPEDVSMMNVDSAGNFVCGNGSSTWRSLPVWSLDPDALCQQQQQLFQQQQQQLQEQQNQQQMQQQPQQQPEKKDGDGVAGWIKDMFGGN
;
A
#
# COMPACT_ATOMS: atom_id res chain seq x y z
N MET A 1 65.47 99.26 -0.31
CA MET A 1 64.92 98.41 0.76
C MET A 1 63.65 97.77 0.26
N PRO A 2 63.52 96.41 0.04
CA PRO A 2 62.31 95.77 -0.39
C PRO A 2 61.50 95.33 0.76
N ARG A 3 60.16 95.57 0.63
CA ARG A 3 59.12 95.13 1.62
C ARG A 3 58.91 93.61 1.58
N LYS A 4 59.00 92.91 2.74
CA LYS A 4 58.60 91.45 2.95
C LYS A 4 57.10 91.32 2.81
N SER A 5 56.62 90.49 1.89
CA SER A 5 55.27 90.12 1.79
C SER A 5 54.92 89.03 2.93
N LYS A 6 53.91 89.32 3.73
CA LYS A 6 53.34 88.40 4.69
C LYS A 6 52.51 87.32 3.99
N GLY A 7 53.01 86.07 4.02
CA GLY A 7 52.23 84.95 3.51
C GLY A 7 50.99 84.71 4.39
N LYS A 8 49.81 84.64 3.68
CA LYS A 8 48.53 84.29 4.29
C LYS A 8 48.51 82.82 4.77
N ARG A 9 48.42 82.52 6.06
CA ARG A 9 48.16 81.18 6.62
C ARG A 9 46.77 80.75 6.21
N PRO A 10 46.53 79.48 5.78
CA PRO A 10 45.20 78.99 5.44
C PRO A 10 44.31 78.89 6.73
N PRO A 11 42.95 79.03 6.60
CA PRO A 11 42.08 79.15 7.74
C PRO A 11 42.02 77.80 8.53
N ARG A 12 42.34 77.86 9.80
CA ARG A 12 42.34 76.74 10.80
C ARG A 12 41.00 76.00 10.91
N GLY A 13 39.87 76.51 10.35
CA GLY A 13 38.54 75.88 10.43
C GLY A 13 38.41 74.59 9.60
N LYS A 14 38.97 74.51 8.38
CA LYS A 14 38.90 73.36 7.47
C LYS A 14 39.60 72.11 8.01
N ARG A 15 40.67 72.24 8.77
CA ARG A 15 41.42 71.13 9.34
C ARG A 15 40.73 70.45 10.57
N ARG A 16 39.95 71.27 11.33
CA ARG A 16 39.13 70.71 12.44
C ARG A 16 37.96 69.89 11.97
N TRP A 17 37.32 70.33 10.93
CA TRP A 17 36.16 69.63 10.33
C TRP A 17 36.58 68.31 9.69
N LEU A 18 37.72 68.26 9.02
CA LEU A 18 38.30 67.02 8.48
C LEU A 18 38.64 66.02 9.60
N GLY A 19 39.16 66.53 10.74
CA GLY A 19 39.45 65.69 11.91
C GLY A 19 38.15 65.07 12.52
N TRP A 20 37.06 65.84 12.56
CA TRP A 20 35.77 65.35 13.01
C TRP A 20 35.17 64.34 12.00
N LEU A 21 35.27 64.50 10.72
CA LEU A 21 34.84 63.58 9.68
C LEU A 21 35.61 62.24 9.77
N ILE A 22 36.95 62.34 9.97
CA ILE A 22 37.75 61.11 10.18
C ILE A 22 37.35 60.37 11.44
N LYS A 23 37.09 61.06 12.57
CA LYS A 23 36.58 60.42 13.79
C LYS A 23 35.22 59.76 13.60
N LEU A 24 34.27 60.45 12.95
CA LEU A 24 32.98 59.90 12.62
C LEU A 24 33.07 58.71 11.68
N PHE A 25 33.99 58.77 10.68
CA PHE A 25 34.25 57.63 9.82
C PHE A 25 34.84 56.44 10.57
N LEU A 26 35.80 56.68 11.47
CA LEU A 26 36.35 55.59 12.31
C LEU A 26 35.31 54.95 13.22
N VAL A 27 34.43 55.79 13.84
CA VAL A 27 33.33 55.25 14.66
C VAL A 27 32.36 54.45 13.77
N PHE A 28 32.05 54.95 12.59
CA PHE A 28 31.21 54.19 11.62
C PHE A 28 31.84 52.85 11.24
N VAL A 29 33.15 52.82 10.96
CA VAL A 29 33.88 51.59 10.62
C VAL A 29 33.84 50.61 11.78
N VAL A 30 34.00 51.07 13.03
CA VAL A 30 33.92 50.20 14.24
C VAL A 30 32.50 49.64 14.39
N ILE A 31 31.46 50.45 14.21
CA ILE A 31 30.07 50.02 14.26
C ILE A 31 29.79 48.98 13.19
N MET A 32 30.25 49.23 11.95
CA MET A 32 30.07 48.28 10.83
C MET A 32 30.83 46.98 11.08
N ALA A 33 32.06 47.05 11.64
CA ALA A 33 32.78 45.85 12.00
C ALA A 33 32.10 45.03 13.11
N ALA A 34 31.60 45.69 14.15
CA ALA A 34 30.86 45.02 15.23
C ALA A 34 29.56 44.39 14.69
N TRP A 35 28.85 45.11 13.82
CA TRP A 35 27.67 44.53 13.16
C TRP A 35 28.04 43.37 12.24
N GLY A 36 29.17 43.46 11.52
CA GLY A 36 29.68 42.34 10.73
C GLY A 36 29.97 41.09 11.52
N VAL A 37 30.62 41.25 12.71
CA VAL A 37 30.85 40.13 13.61
C VAL A 37 29.54 39.49 14.12
N TYR A 38 28.55 40.30 14.43
CA TYR A 38 27.21 39.81 14.81
C TYR A 38 26.56 39.04 13.66
N LEU A 39 26.55 39.57 12.44
CA LEU A 39 25.97 38.89 11.27
C LEU A 39 26.73 37.60 10.91
N ASP A 40 28.06 37.61 11.04
CA ASP A 40 28.88 36.41 10.83
C ASP A 40 28.54 35.31 11.84
N SER A 41 28.33 35.68 13.10
CA SER A 41 27.87 34.74 14.12
C SER A 41 26.52 34.14 13.81
N GLU A 42 25.57 34.95 13.33
CA GLU A 42 24.23 34.50 12.90
C GLU A 42 24.31 33.55 11.71
N ILE A 43 25.14 33.87 10.72
CA ILE A 43 25.36 33.02 9.53
C ILE A 43 25.95 31.68 9.93
N ARG A 44 27.01 31.67 10.75
CA ARG A 44 27.66 30.44 11.20
C ARG A 44 26.75 29.58 12.03
N ALA A 45 26.02 30.16 12.97
CA ALA A 45 25.08 29.41 13.80
C ALA A 45 24.04 28.66 12.97
N ARG A 46 23.61 29.21 11.84
CA ARG A 46 22.66 28.59 10.92
C ARG A 46 23.32 27.61 9.95
N ILE A 47 24.43 27.98 9.31
CA ILE A 47 25.03 27.21 8.20
C ILE A 47 25.90 26.05 8.71
N ASP A 48 26.65 26.26 9.79
CA ASP A 48 27.51 25.23 10.38
C ASP A 48 26.73 24.29 11.33
N GLY A 49 25.51 24.71 11.72
CA GLY A 49 24.58 23.89 12.47
C GLY A 49 23.64 23.08 11.57
N LYS A 50 22.50 22.73 12.08
CA LYS A 50 21.42 22.13 11.25
C LYS A 50 20.73 23.24 10.44
N VAL A 51 21.11 23.39 9.17
CA VAL A 51 20.53 24.41 8.27
C VAL A 51 19.02 24.24 8.19
N TRP A 52 18.57 22.99 8.08
CA TRP A 52 17.17 22.61 7.98
C TRP A 52 16.82 21.49 8.96
N GLN A 53 15.58 21.49 9.40
CA GLN A 53 14.97 20.31 9.96
C GLN A 53 14.36 19.52 8.79
N LEU A 54 15.11 18.54 8.31
CA LEU A 54 14.65 17.72 7.20
C LEU A 54 13.43 16.89 7.63
N PRO A 55 12.39 16.78 6.80
CA PRO A 55 11.29 15.88 7.08
C PRO A 55 11.78 14.42 7.05
N ALA A 56 11.07 13.53 7.73
CA ALA A 56 11.29 12.11 7.51
C ALA A 56 10.76 11.73 6.13
N THR A 57 11.54 10.98 5.38
CA THR A 57 11.15 10.44 4.08
C THR A 57 10.55 9.05 4.24
N VAL A 58 9.43 8.80 3.58
CA VAL A 58 8.69 7.54 3.65
C VAL A 58 8.74 6.86 2.28
N TYR A 59 9.35 5.69 2.25
CA TYR A 59 9.49 4.88 1.04
C TYR A 59 8.50 3.73 1.03
N GLY A 60 8.09 3.30 -0.17
CA GLY A 60 7.38 2.06 -0.39
C GLY A 60 8.24 0.82 -0.11
N ARG A 61 7.69 -0.34 -0.40
CA ARG A 61 8.43 -1.59 -0.16
C ARG A 61 9.68 -1.67 -1.02
N MET A 62 10.72 -2.22 -0.44
CA MET A 62 11.91 -2.64 -1.18
C MET A 62 11.62 -3.99 -1.84
N VAL A 63 11.83 -4.06 -3.16
CA VAL A 63 11.64 -5.28 -3.92
C VAL A 63 12.99 -5.93 -4.18
N SER A 64 13.12 -7.16 -3.71
CA SER A 64 14.25 -8.03 -4.01
C SER A 64 13.83 -9.05 -5.05
N LEU A 65 14.60 -9.17 -6.10
CA LEU A 65 14.33 -10.06 -7.22
C LEU A 65 15.40 -11.16 -7.26
N GLU A 66 14.95 -12.39 -7.44
CA GLU A 66 15.79 -13.56 -7.58
C GLU A 66 15.37 -14.36 -8.83
N PRO A 67 16.29 -15.00 -9.52
CA PRO A 67 15.94 -15.95 -10.59
C PRO A 67 14.99 -17.05 -10.07
N GLY A 68 13.97 -17.38 -10.85
CA GLY A 68 12.94 -18.35 -10.49
C GLY A 68 11.71 -17.78 -9.82
N MET A 69 11.68 -16.46 -9.55
CA MET A 69 10.49 -15.82 -9.04
C MET A 69 9.36 -15.77 -10.08
N ALA A 70 8.13 -15.94 -9.60
CA ALA A 70 6.91 -15.86 -10.41
C ALA A 70 6.60 -14.40 -10.80
N TYR A 71 7.38 -13.84 -11.68
CA TYR A 71 7.16 -12.56 -12.35
C TYR A 71 7.18 -12.76 -13.85
N ASN A 72 6.07 -12.49 -14.51
CA ASN A 72 6.08 -12.37 -15.96
C ASN A 72 6.54 -10.96 -16.38
N LYS A 73 6.84 -10.82 -17.67
CA LYS A 73 7.33 -9.56 -18.22
C LYS A 73 6.36 -8.39 -17.99
N LYS A 74 5.05 -8.61 -18.10
CA LYS A 74 4.02 -7.56 -17.90
C LYS A 74 3.98 -7.09 -16.45
N GLU A 75 4.07 -8.00 -15.50
CA GLU A 75 4.11 -7.67 -14.07
C GLU A 75 5.39 -6.90 -13.71
N MET A 76 6.52 -7.28 -14.32
CA MET A 76 7.77 -6.55 -14.11
C MET A 76 7.71 -5.14 -14.69
N ILE A 77 7.10 -4.93 -15.86
CA ILE A 77 6.89 -3.59 -16.42
C ILE A 77 6.03 -2.77 -15.46
N ALA A 78 4.93 -3.33 -14.95
CA ALA A 78 4.07 -2.64 -13.98
C ALA A 78 4.83 -2.28 -12.69
N LEU A 79 5.71 -3.17 -12.20
CA LEU A 79 6.56 -2.90 -11.06
C LEU A 79 7.55 -1.77 -11.32
N LEU A 80 8.21 -1.78 -12.47
CA LEU A 80 9.15 -0.73 -12.87
C LEU A 80 8.45 0.63 -13.01
N GLU A 81 7.31 0.67 -13.69
CA GLU A 81 6.50 1.90 -13.80
C GLU A 81 6.01 2.38 -12.43
N GLY A 82 5.57 1.46 -11.57
CA GLY A 82 5.15 1.74 -10.19
C GLY A 82 6.28 2.31 -9.33
N THR A 83 7.52 1.96 -9.60
CA THR A 83 8.74 2.52 -8.98
C THR A 83 9.34 3.69 -9.78
N GLN A 84 8.56 4.25 -10.71
CA GLN A 84 8.88 5.45 -11.50
C GLN A 84 10.03 5.27 -12.48
N TYR A 85 10.27 4.05 -12.95
CA TYR A 85 11.08 3.79 -14.13
C TYR A 85 10.29 4.13 -15.39
N ARG A 86 11.00 4.50 -16.44
CA ARG A 86 10.41 4.89 -17.73
C ARG A 86 10.86 3.98 -18.84
N GLU A 87 9.93 3.51 -19.63
CA GLU A 87 10.23 2.78 -20.86
C GLU A 87 10.78 3.74 -21.91
N VAL A 88 11.93 3.39 -22.47
CA VAL A 88 12.61 4.12 -23.53
C VAL A 88 13.11 3.18 -24.61
N SER A 89 13.32 3.67 -25.83
CA SER A 89 13.92 2.87 -26.90
C SER A 89 15.41 2.67 -26.70
N ARG A 90 16.09 3.62 -26.05
CA ARG A 90 17.52 3.60 -25.73
C ARG A 90 17.76 4.16 -24.35
N ILE A 91 18.34 3.37 -23.48
CA ILE A 91 18.70 3.74 -22.10
C ILE A 91 19.88 4.71 -22.14
N THR A 92 19.73 5.86 -21.50
CA THR A 92 20.76 6.90 -21.38
C THR A 92 20.99 7.35 -19.94
N ARG A 93 20.03 7.13 -19.04
CA ARG A 93 20.04 7.62 -17.65
C ARG A 93 19.52 6.59 -16.67
N PRO A 94 19.90 6.67 -15.39
CA PRO A 94 19.26 5.89 -14.34
C PRO A 94 17.73 6.09 -14.33
N GLY A 95 16.98 5.07 -13.94
CA GLY A 95 15.53 5.11 -13.95
C GLY A 95 14.89 4.88 -15.31
N GLU A 96 15.65 4.43 -16.30
CA GLU A 96 15.15 4.04 -17.62
C GLU A 96 15.25 2.54 -17.84
N PHE A 97 14.28 1.98 -18.57
CA PHE A 97 14.33 0.60 -19.03
C PHE A 97 13.87 0.47 -20.49
N SER A 98 14.28 -0.60 -21.15
CA SER A 98 13.84 -0.91 -22.50
C SER A 98 13.42 -2.37 -22.60
N VAL A 99 12.38 -2.64 -23.38
CA VAL A 99 11.81 -3.96 -23.58
C VAL A 99 12.19 -4.49 -24.97
N LYS A 100 12.81 -5.67 -25.01
CA LYS A 100 13.20 -6.34 -26.27
C LYS A 100 12.84 -7.83 -26.20
N GLY A 101 11.83 -8.25 -26.94
CA GLY A 101 11.40 -9.64 -26.91
C GLY A 101 10.98 -10.10 -25.52
N ASN A 102 11.69 -11.09 -24.97
CA ASN A 102 11.48 -11.61 -23.62
C ASN A 102 12.47 -11.04 -22.59
N THR A 103 13.16 -9.93 -22.90
CA THR A 103 14.13 -9.31 -22.01
C THR A 103 13.71 -7.87 -21.67
N ILE A 104 14.11 -7.43 -20.49
CA ILE A 104 14.03 -6.04 -20.03
C ILE A 104 15.44 -5.62 -19.62
N ASP A 105 15.97 -4.61 -20.30
CA ASP A 105 17.19 -3.94 -19.89
C ASP A 105 16.83 -2.73 -19.03
N LEU A 106 17.52 -2.48 -17.94
CA LEU A 106 17.32 -1.32 -17.09
C LEU A 106 18.61 -0.75 -16.52
N LEU A 107 18.64 0.54 -16.33
CA LEU A 107 19.70 1.22 -15.58
C LEU A 107 19.14 1.60 -14.21
N ARG A 108 19.48 0.78 -13.19
CA ARG A 108 19.02 0.97 -11.83
C ARG A 108 19.69 2.19 -11.20
N ARG A 109 18.87 3.00 -10.51
CA ARG A 109 19.35 4.15 -9.75
C ARG A 109 20.27 3.74 -8.62
N PRO A 110 21.28 4.56 -8.28
CA PRO A 110 21.99 4.38 -7.01
C PRO A 110 21.01 4.61 -5.84
N PHE A 111 21.16 3.83 -4.78
CA PHE A 111 20.30 3.98 -3.60
C PHE A 111 21.02 3.55 -2.32
N ASP A 112 20.77 4.32 -1.23
CA ASP A 112 21.24 3.98 0.11
C ASP A 112 20.20 3.10 0.80
N PHE A 113 20.34 1.78 0.64
CA PHE A 113 19.51 0.79 1.32
C PHE A 113 19.84 0.76 2.84
N PRO A 114 18.95 0.19 3.68
CA PRO A 114 19.19 0.13 5.12
C PRO A 114 20.49 -0.55 5.53
N ASP A 115 20.97 -1.50 4.76
CA ASP A 115 22.13 -2.35 5.03
C ASP A 115 23.36 -2.03 4.17
N SER A 116 23.18 -1.33 3.04
CA SER A 116 24.28 -1.03 2.12
C SER A 116 23.98 0.12 1.19
N LYS A 117 25.03 0.79 0.74
CA LYS A 117 24.95 1.76 -0.37
C LYS A 117 25.26 1.06 -1.66
N GLU A 118 24.33 1.12 -2.61
CA GLU A 118 24.51 0.51 -3.91
C GLU A 118 24.54 1.58 -5.01
N GLY A 119 25.55 1.52 -5.88
CA GLY A 119 25.67 2.39 -7.04
C GLY A 119 24.66 2.04 -8.14
N GLN A 120 24.64 2.86 -9.19
CA GLN A 120 23.88 2.52 -10.39
C GLN A 120 24.44 1.24 -11.03
N VAL A 121 23.56 0.48 -11.65
CA VAL A 121 23.93 -0.77 -12.33
C VAL A 121 23.05 -0.98 -13.55
N HIS A 122 23.67 -1.42 -14.64
CA HIS A 122 22.98 -1.80 -15.86
C HIS A 122 22.65 -3.29 -15.78
N ALA A 123 21.39 -3.63 -15.63
CA ALA A 123 20.91 -5.00 -15.50
C ALA A 123 20.03 -5.40 -16.68
N GLN A 124 20.03 -6.69 -16.99
CA GLN A 124 19.12 -7.30 -17.96
C GLN A 124 18.36 -8.44 -17.28
N MET A 125 17.04 -8.39 -17.36
CA MET A 125 16.15 -9.43 -16.90
C MET A 125 15.66 -10.26 -18.08
N VAL A 126 15.78 -11.59 -17.98
CA VAL A 126 15.33 -12.55 -18.98
C VAL A 126 14.14 -13.32 -18.43
N PHE A 127 13.04 -13.36 -19.16
CA PHE A 127 11.81 -14.03 -18.76
C PHE A 127 11.61 -15.34 -19.50
N ASP A 128 11.17 -16.36 -18.76
CA ASP A 128 10.73 -17.64 -19.31
C ASP A 128 9.25 -17.86 -18.93
N GLY A 129 8.36 -17.45 -19.82
CA GLY A 129 6.91 -17.48 -19.58
C GLY A 129 6.51 -16.58 -18.40
N ASP A 130 6.02 -17.20 -17.33
CA ASP A 130 5.54 -16.51 -16.13
C ASP A 130 6.61 -16.38 -15.03
N GLU A 131 7.86 -16.72 -15.33
CA GLU A 131 8.97 -16.65 -14.39
C GLU A 131 10.07 -15.68 -14.83
N LEU A 132 10.72 -15.05 -13.85
CA LEU A 132 11.97 -14.32 -14.02
C LEU A 132 13.11 -15.35 -14.06
N GLY A 133 13.64 -15.66 -15.25
CA GLY A 133 14.65 -16.71 -15.43
C GLY A 133 16.04 -16.29 -14.97
N GLU A 134 16.57 -15.21 -15.54
CA GLU A 134 17.92 -14.74 -15.26
C GLU A 134 17.96 -13.23 -15.04
N ILE A 135 18.89 -12.77 -14.22
CA ILE A 135 19.21 -11.36 -14.03
C ILE A 135 20.71 -11.19 -14.27
N LYS A 136 21.09 -10.49 -15.34
CA LYS A 136 22.48 -10.25 -15.74
C LYS A 136 22.93 -8.85 -15.38
N ASN A 137 24.16 -8.74 -14.87
CA ASN A 137 24.85 -7.47 -14.76
C ASN A 137 25.57 -7.20 -16.07
N LEU A 138 25.10 -6.24 -16.86
CA LEU A 138 25.68 -5.91 -18.16
C LEU A 138 27.01 -5.15 -18.04
N ASP A 139 27.30 -4.56 -16.89
CA ASP A 139 28.58 -3.85 -16.64
C ASP A 139 29.72 -4.83 -16.36
N SER A 140 29.45 -5.91 -15.62
CA SER A 140 30.45 -6.92 -15.22
C SER A 140 30.39 -8.23 -16.01
N GLY A 141 29.29 -8.49 -16.71
CA GLY A 141 29.00 -9.74 -17.41
C GLY A 141 28.68 -10.92 -16.49
N ARG A 142 28.47 -10.71 -15.20
CA ARG A 142 28.10 -11.74 -14.21
C ARG A 142 26.60 -11.76 -13.98
N ASP A 143 26.09 -12.91 -13.56
CA ASP A 143 24.69 -13.02 -13.15
C ASP A 143 24.48 -12.53 -11.71
N PHE A 144 23.32 -11.92 -11.48
CA PHE A 144 22.85 -11.64 -10.13
C PHE A 144 22.09 -12.85 -9.58
N GLY A 145 22.49 -13.34 -8.42
CA GLY A 145 21.66 -14.23 -7.62
C GLY A 145 20.56 -13.47 -6.86
N PHE A 146 20.75 -12.18 -6.71
CA PHE A 146 19.89 -11.28 -5.93
C PHE A 146 20.02 -9.85 -6.46
N PHE A 147 18.90 -9.23 -6.76
CA PHE A 147 18.87 -7.88 -7.31
C PHE A 147 17.79 -7.05 -6.62
N ARG A 148 18.13 -5.86 -6.12
CA ARG A 148 17.18 -4.95 -5.48
C ARG A 148 16.84 -3.79 -6.39
N LEU A 149 15.55 -3.44 -6.40
CA LEU A 149 15.09 -2.18 -6.96
C LEU A 149 15.06 -1.11 -5.86
N ASP A 150 15.41 0.11 -6.23
CA ASP A 150 15.25 1.26 -5.36
C ASP A 150 13.76 1.51 -5.08
N PRO A 151 13.36 1.70 -3.80
CA PRO A 151 11.97 1.89 -3.45
C PRO A 151 11.48 3.29 -3.86
N ARG A 152 10.19 3.36 -4.21
CA ARG A 152 9.55 4.65 -4.50
C ARG A 152 9.42 5.51 -3.25
N LEU A 153 9.75 6.79 -3.33
CA LEU A 153 9.37 7.78 -2.32
C LEU A 153 7.86 7.98 -2.37
N ILE A 154 7.17 7.62 -1.29
CA ILE A 154 5.71 7.72 -1.21
C ILE A 154 5.30 9.11 -0.75
N THR A 155 5.84 9.56 0.38
CA THR A 155 5.53 10.84 1.00
C THR A 155 6.62 11.23 1.99
N MET A 156 6.43 12.40 2.61
CA MET A 156 7.27 12.85 3.71
C MET A 156 6.38 13.16 4.92
N LEU A 157 6.87 12.81 6.11
CA LEU A 157 6.23 13.28 7.33
C LEU A 157 6.55 14.76 7.50
N GLN A 158 5.55 15.57 7.84
CA GLN A 158 5.69 17.01 7.95
C GLN A 158 6.84 17.41 8.88
N SER A 159 7.66 18.32 8.40
CA SER A 159 8.55 19.11 9.24
C SER A 159 7.70 19.98 10.18
N PRO A 160 8.17 20.27 11.41
CA PRO A 160 7.47 21.20 12.32
C PRO A 160 7.13 22.57 11.69
N ASN A 161 7.86 22.97 10.65
CA ASN A 161 7.72 24.26 9.97
C ASN A 161 6.80 24.23 8.74
N GLY A 162 6.17 23.08 8.41
CA GLY A 162 5.34 22.94 7.20
C GLY A 162 6.13 23.04 5.88
N GLU A 163 7.44 22.85 5.93
CA GLU A 163 8.32 22.87 4.76
C GLU A 163 8.64 21.43 4.36
N GLN A 164 8.47 21.11 3.08
CA GLN A 164 8.95 19.86 2.52
C GLN A 164 10.24 20.11 1.73
N ARG A 165 11.24 19.28 2.00
CA ARG A 165 12.55 19.38 1.37
C ARG A 165 13.20 18.02 1.27
N LEU A 166 13.85 17.79 0.14
CA LEU A 166 14.71 16.63 -0.08
C LEU A 166 16.13 17.17 -0.30
N PHE A 167 17.06 16.76 0.55
CA PHE A 167 18.45 17.23 0.45
C PHE A 167 19.24 16.40 -0.56
N VAL A 168 19.97 17.08 -1.44
CA VAL A 168 20.96 16.50 -2.35
C VAL A 168 22.27 17.29 -2.19
N PRO A 169 23.42 16.61 -2.01
CA PRO A 169 24.72 17.29 -1.96
C PRO A 169 25.06 17.89 -3.33
N ARG A 170 25.98 18.90 -3.36
CA ARG A 170 26.38 19.59 -4.60
C ARG A 170 26.73 18.62 -5.74
N ALA A 171 27.49 17.57 -5.43
CA ALA A 171 27.91 16.58 -6.41
C ALA A 171 26.75 15.77 -7.03
N GLY A 172 25.58 15.75 -6.40
CA GLY A 172 24.37 15.08 -6.92
C GLY A 172 23.55 15.95 -7.88
N PHE A 173 23.92 17.23 -8.08
CA PHE A 173 23.28 18.08 -9.06
C PHE A 173 24.02 18.04 -10.41
N PRO A 174 23.29 17.91 -11.53
CA PRO A 174 23.90 18.01 -12.86
C PRO A 174 24.59 19.35 -13.06
N ASP A 175 25.80 19.36 -13.59
CA ASP A 175 26.52 20.58 -13.89
C ASP A 175 25.74 21.47 -14.86
N LEU A 176 25.06 20.89 -15.83
CA LEU A 176 24.24 21.63 -16.79
C LEU A 176 23.07 22.37 -16.13
N LEU A 177 22.47 21.80 -15.04
CA LEU A 177 21.47 22.51 -14.24
C LEU A 177 22.08 23.75 -13.56
N VAL A 178 23.25 23.57 -12.96
CA VAL A 178 23.97 24.65 -12.27
C VAL A 178 24.34 25.74 -13.26
N ASP A 179 24.88 25.37 -14.41
CA ASP A 179 25.23 26.31 -15.48
C ASP A 179 24.01 27.08 -16.01
N THR A 180 22.88 26.37 -16.15
CA THR A 180 21.59 26.96 -16.56
C THR A 180 21.12 28.00 -15.54
N LEU A 181 21.20 27.66 -14.23
CA LEU A 181 20.86 28.57 -13.15
C LEU A 181 21.73 29.81 -13.14
N ILE A 182 23.06 29.64 -13.22
CA ILE A 182 24.03 30.71 -13.23
C ILE A 182 23.83 31.59 -14.46
N ALA A 183 23.70 31.00 -15.64
CA ALA A 183 23.47 31.74 -16.89
C ALA A 183 22.19 32.59 -16.86
N THR A 184 21.17 32.16 -16.12
CA THR A 184 19.86 32.81 -16.03
C THR A 184 19.80 33.86 -14.93
N GLU A 185 20.25 33.51 -13.73
CA GLU A 185 20.06 34.33 -12.52
C GLU A 185 21.27 35.17 -12.14
N ASP A 186 22.50 34.67 -12.37
CA ASP A 186 23.73 35.35 -11.92
C ASP A 186 24.94 34.97 -12.76
N ARG A 187 25.03 35.51 -13.97
CA ARG A 187 26.08 35.18 -14.98
C ARG A 187 27.51 35.33 -14.50
N ARG A 188 27.74 36.17 -13.49
CA ARG A 188 29.07 36.47 -12.92
C ARG A 188 29.24 35.86 -11.52
N PHE A 189 28.49 34.81 -11.21
CA PHE A 189 28.48 34.18 -9.88
C PHE A 189 29.90 33.86 -9.38
N TYR A 190 30.76 33.37 -10.22
CA TYR A 190 32.15 33.01 -9.86
C TYR A 190 33.11 34.20 -9.82
N GLU A 191 32.69 35.40 -10.29
CA GLU A 191 33.56 36.57 -10.41
C GLU A 191 33.36 37.60 -9.30
N HIS A 192 32.23 37.57 -8.58
CA HIS A 192 31.93 38.53 -7.53
C HIS A 192 32.03 37.93 -6.13
N ASP A 193 32.17 38.78 -5.13
CA ASP A 193 32.26 38.44 -3.70
C ASP A 193 30.91 38.67 -2.97
N GLY A 194 29.86 38.00 -3.39
CA GLY A 194 28.54 38.08 -2.77
C GLY A 194 27.59 39.12 -3.36
N ILE A 195 28.09 40.23 -3.82
CA ILE A 195 27.36 41.31 -4.54
C ILE A 195 28.01 41.61 -5.87
N SER A 196 27.23 42.06 -6.84
CA SER A 196 27.75 42.48 -8.16
C SER A 196 27.39 43.91 -8.45
N PRO A 197 28.32 44.87 -8.21
CA PRO A 197 28.12 46.30 -8.55
C PRO A 197 27.77 46.50 -10.01
N TYR A 198 28.40 45.74 -10.91
CA TYR A 198 28.10 45.76 -12.33
C TYR A 198 26.65 45.39 -12.63
N SER A 199 26.14 44.31 -12.02
CA SER A 199 24.75 43.86 -12.20
C SER A 199 23.75 44.86 -11.63
N ILE A 200 24.07 45.50 -10.53
CA ILE A 200 23.27 46.59 -9.94
C ILE A 200 23.22 47.79 -10.89
N GLY A 201 24.35 48.22 -11.40
CA GLY A 201 24.45 49.34 -12.36
C GLY A 201 23.68 49.06 -13.66
N ARG A 202 23.86 47.88 -14.20
CA ARG A 202 23.13 47.43 -15.41
C ARG A 202 21.61 47.40 -15.18
N ALA A 203 21.15 46.81 -14.06
CA ALA A 203 19.74 46.76 -13.73
C ALA A 203 19.12 48.13 -13.52
N PHE A 204 19.87 49.04 -12.88
CA PHE A 204 19.46 50.44 -12.69
C PHE A 204 19.25 51.15 -14.03
N LEU A 205 20.22 51.06 -14.96
CA LEU A 205 20.10 51.62 -16.30
C LEU A 205 18.92 51.04 -17.07
N ALA A 206 18.76 49.68 -17.05
CA ALA A 206 17.67 49.02 -17.75
C ALA A 206 16.28 49.41 -17.20
N ASN A 207 16.16 49.59 -15.89
CA ASN A 207 14.91 49.96 -15.25
C ASN A 207 14.54 51.43 -15.50
N ILE A 208 15.55 52.32 -15.54
CA ILE A 208 15.34 53.72 -15.92
C ILE A 208 14.88 53.84 -17.39
N THR A 209 15.58 53.14 -18.29
CA THR A 209 15.25 53.16 -19.73
C THR A 209 13.86 52.60 -20.02
N ALA A 210 13.43 51.57 -19.27
CA ALA A 210 12.12 50.95 -19.44
C ALA A 210 10.99 51.66 -18.68
N GLY A 211 11.29 52.61 -17.80
CA GLY A 211 10.31 53.28 -16.93
C GLY A 211 9.62 52.35 -15.90
N LYS A 212 10.08 51.13 -15.77
CA LYS A 212 9.55 50.12 -14.83
C LYS A 212 10.65 49.11 -14.47
N ALA A 213 10.46 48.40 -13.38
CA ALA A 213 11.37 47.34 -12.94
C ALA A 213 11.32 46.13 -13.90
N VAL A 214 12.23 46.08 -14.87
CA VAL A 214 12.34 44.98 -15.86
C VAL A 214 13.48 44.02 -15.57
N GLN A 215 14.53 44.45 -14.85
CA GLN A 215 15.72 43.68 -14.58
C GLN A 215 16.11 43.71 -13.08
N GLY A 216 16.39 42.53 -12.49
CA GLY A 216 16.94 42.42 -11.15
C GLY A 216 18.47 42.46 -11.16
N GLY A 217 19.06 43.09 -10.15
CA GLY A 217 20.51 43.16 -9.95
C GLY A 217 21.03 42.36 -8.74
N SER A 218 20.22 41.50 -8.15
CA SER A 218 20.61 40.68 -6.99
C SER A 218 21.32 39.41 -7.42
N THR A 219 22.37 39.04 -6.70
CA THR A 219 23.15 37.82 -6.94
C THR A 219 22.45 36.59 -6.33
N LEU A 220 22.90 35.38 -6.72
CA LEU A 220 22.44 34.12 -6.09
C LEU A 220 22.73 34.10 -4.58
N THR A 221 23.89 34.62 -4.15
CA THR A 221 24.23 34.72 -2.72
C THR A 221 23.28 35.67 -1.98
N GLN A 222 22.88 36.79 -2.57
CA GLN A 222 21.88 37.68 -1.99
C GLN A 222 20.49 37.03 -1.91
N GLN A 223 20.10 36.28 -2.93
CA GLN A 223 18.84 35.52 -2.92
C GLN A 223 18.85 34.45 -1.84
N LEU A 224 19.95 33.72 -1.66
CA LEU A 224 20.11 32.73 -0.62
C LEU A 224 20.01 33.36 0.78
N VAL A 225 20.72 34.45 1.03
CA VAL A 225 20.65 35.18 2.31
C VAL A 225 19.23 35.63 2.60
N LYS A 226 18.55 36.18 1.60
CA LYS A 226 17.14 36.57 1.73
C LYS A 226 16.27 35.39 2.17
N ASN A 227 16.45 34.25 1.53
CA ASN A 227 15.62 33.06 1.79
C ASN A 227 15.87 32.41 3.16
N LEU A 228 17.13 32.44 3.64
CA LEU A 228 17.52 31.79 4.90
C LEU A 228 17.37 32.66 6.14
N PHE A 229 17.59 33.99 6.00
CA PHE A 229 17.77 34.89 7.15
C PHE A 229 16.80 36.08 7.20
N LEU A 230 16.12 36.40 6.10
CA LEU A 230 15.37 37.65 6.00
C LEU A 230 13.88 37.40 5.68
N THR A 231 13.06 38.40 5.94
CA THR A 231 11.65 38.41 5.58
C THR A 231 11.41 38.96 4.17
N ASN A 232 10.20 38.80 3.65
CA ASN A 232 9.79 39.38 2.35
C ASN A 232 9.48 40.89 2.42
N GLU A 233 9.76 41.54 3.53
CA GLU A 233 9.57 42.97 3.71
C GLU A 233 10.44 43.77 2.70
N ARG A 234 9.86 44.82 2.13
CA ARG A 234 10.54 45.66 1.14
C ARG A 234 11.03 46.93 1.83
N SER A 235 12.21 46.89 2.46
CA SER A 235 12.86 48.06 3.04
C SER A 235 14.33 48.19 2.57
N LEU A 236 14.82 49.41 2.51
CA LEU A 236 16.22 49.65 2.17
C LEU A 236 17.17 49.08 3.22
N TRP A 237 16.77 49.11 4.48
CA TRP A 237 17.53 48.52 5.60
C TRP A 237 17.68 47.02 5.44
N ARG A 238 16.57 46.30 5.14
CA ARG A 238 16.61 44.89 4.85
C ARG A 238 17.55 44.60 3.65
N LYS A 239 17.52 45.43 2.59
CA LYS A 239 18.39 45.24 1.42
C LYS A 239 19.86 45.50 1.74
N ALA A 240 20.17 46.46 2.64
CA ALA A 240 21.54 46.71 3.11
C ALA A 240 22.05 45.51 3.95
N ARG A 241 21.20 44.96 4.83
CA ARG A 241 21.52 43.77 5.61
C ARG A 241 21.76 42.57 4.69
N GLU A 242 20.88 42.35 3.71
CA GLU A 242 21.03 41.28 2.69
C GLU A 242 22.38 41.38 1.97
N ALA A 243 22.76 42.58 1.48
CA ALA A 243 24.01 42.78 0.79
C ALA A 243 25.22 42.51 1.69
N TYR A 244 25.19 42.98 2.94
CA TYR A 244 26.31 42.80 3.87
C TYR A 244 26.45 41.32 4.28
N MET A 245 25.32 40.61 4.58
CA MET A 245 25.36 39.21 4.83
C MET A 245 25.83 38.38 3.63
N ALA A 246 25.47 38.78 2.41
CA ALA A 246 25.93 38.13 1.19
C ALA A 246 27.45 38.21 1.01
N VAL A 247 28.05 39.38 1.29
CA VAL A 247 29.52 39.54 1.28
C VAL A 247 30.18 38.64 2.32
N ILE A 248 29.64 38.62 3.54
CA ILE A 248 30.18 37.78 4.62
C ILE A 248 30.07 36.29 4.25
N MET A 249 28.92 35.87 3.73
CA MET A 249 28.68 34.50 3.31
C MET A 249 29.65 34.05 2.22
N ASP A 250 29.83 34.89 1.21
CA ASP A 250 30.71 34.58 0.07
C ASP A 250 32.19 34.53 0.49
N ALA A 251 32.60 35.40 1.45
CA ALA A 251 33.96 35.38 2.01
C ALA A 251 34.22 34.12 2.88
N ARG A 252 33.20 33.57 3.48
CA ARG A 252 33.32 32.46 4.42
C ARG A 252 33.15 31.07 3.81
N TYR A 253 32.23 30.93 2.84
CA TYR A 253 31.87 29.64 2.27
C TYR A 253 32.26 29.58 0.80
N SER A 254 32.61 28.37 0.32
CA SER A 254 32.92 28.17 -1.09
C SER A 254 31.70 28.41 -1.99
N LYS A 255 31.93 28.75 -3.23
CA LYS A 255 30.87 28.89 -4.24
C LYS A 255 30.03 27.61 -4.38
N ASP A 256 30.65 26.43 -4.30
CA ASP A 256 29.93 25.14 -4.32
C ASP A 256 29.05 24.95 -3.11
N ARG A 257 29.48 25.39 -1.92
CA ARG A 257 28.62 25.33 -0.73
C ARG A 257 27.43 26.28 -0.85
N ILE A 258 27.65 27.47 -1.36
CA ILE A 258 26.57 28.45 -1.60
C ILE A 258 25.57 27.92 -2.64
N LEU A 259 26.04 27.28 -3.70
CA LEU A 259 25.18 26.64 -4.70
C LEU A 259 24.40 25.46 -4.09
N GLU A 260 25.05 24.62 -3.30
CA GLU A 260 24.38 23.51 -2.61
C GLU A 260 23.23 24.00 -1.72
N LEU A 261 23.50 25.03 -0.91
CA LEU A 261 22.47 25.65 -0.07
C LEU A 261 21.34 26.25 -0.91
N TYR A 262 21.67 26.98 -1.98
CA TYR A 262 20.69 27.62 -2.85
C TYR A 262 19.79 26.59 -3.54
N LEU A 263 20.37 25.56 -4.14
CA LEU A 263 19.67 24.52 -4.89
C LEU A 263 18.71 23.71 -4.00
N ASN A 264 19.02 23.59 -2.71
CA ASN A 264 18.17 22.91 -1.73
C ASN A 264 17.18 23.85 -1.01
N GLU A 265 17.34 25.18 -1.11
CA GLU A 265 16.54 26.14 -0.36
C GLU A 265 15.45 26.83 -1.19
N VAL A 266 15.68 27.08 -2.45
CA VAL A 266 14.82 27.97 -3.25
C VAL A 266 13.37 27.50 -3.29
N TYR A 267 12.43 28.43 -3.11
CA TYR A 267 10.99 28.15 -3.21
C TYR A 267 10.56 27.92 -4.66
N LEU A 268 9.97 26.79 -4.95
CA LEU A 268 9.55 26.37 -6.31
C LEU A 268 8.08 25.97 -6.40
N GLY A 269 7.27 26.23 -5.38
CA GLY A 269 5.84 26.00 -5.47
C GLY A 269 5.17 25.60 -4.17
N GLN A 270 3.94 25.15 -4.30
CA GLN A 270 3.09 24.74 -3.18
C GLN A 270 2.35 23.46 -3.53
N ALA A 271 2.35 22.50 -2.60
CA ALA A 271 1.56 21.29 -2.65
C ALA A 271 0.64 21.23 -1.43
N GLY A 272 -0.64 21.53 -1.63
CA GLY A 272 -1.57 21.69 -0.51
C GLY A 272 -1.12 22.84 0.40
N ASN A 273 -0.92 22.52 1.68
CA ASN A 273 -0.42 23.47 2.68
C ASN A 273 1.12 23.50 2.77
N ASP A 274 1.81 22.60 2.10
CA ASP A 274 3.25 22.45 2.19
C ASP A 274 3.98 23.22 1.09
N GLN A 275 5.07 23.90 1.44
CA GLN A 275 5.94 24.58 0.49
C GLN A 275 6.90 23.58 -0.15
N ILE A 276 6.99 23.63 -1.48
CA ILE A 276 7.99 22.87 -2.24
C ILE A 276 9.27 23.70 -2.27
N ARG A 277 10.29 23.24 -1.52
CA ARG A 277 11.59 23.91 -1.46
C ARG A 277 12.69 23.01 -2.01
N GLY A 278 13.56 23.64 -2.79
CA GLY A 278 14.68 23.01 -3.46
C GLY A 278 14.33 22.31 -4.78
N PHE A 279 15.33 22.26 -5.65
CA PHE A 279 15.24 21.61 -6.96
C PHE A 279 14.99 20.11 -6.86
N PRO A 280 15.57 19.36 -5.88
CA PRO A 280 15.34 17.92 -5.79
C PRO A 280 13.88 17.57 -5.57
N LEU A 281 13.21 18.25 -4.65
CA LEU A 281 11.80 18.00 -4.39
C LEU A 281 10.90 18.49 -5.53
N ALA A 282 11.19 19.66 -6.08
CA ALA A 282 10.46 20.19 -7.23
C ALA A 282 10.54 19.27 -8.46
N SER A 283 11.69 18.65 -8.67
CA SER A 283 11.89 17.66 -9.72
C SER A 283 10.94 16.47 -9.58
N LEU A 284 10.81 15.94 -8.38
CA LEU A 284 9.88 14.84 -8.09
C LEU A 284 8.41 15.27 -8.25
N TYR A 285 8.02 16.43 -7.72
CA TYR A 285 6.64 16.91 -7.81
C TYR A 285 6.19 17.17 -9.23
N TYR A 286 7.02 17.86 -10.03
CA TYR A 286 6.63 18.27 -11.37
C TYR A 286 6.87 17.21 -12.43
N PHE A 287 7.92 16.41 -12.29
CA PHE A 287 8.35 15.47 -13.32
C PHE A 287 8.37 14.00 -12.89
N GLY A 288 8.19 13.69 -11.61
CA GLY A 288 8.30 12.34 -11.11
C GLY A 288 9.68 11.72 -11.22
N ARG A 289 10.73 12.56 -11.23
CA ARG A 289 12.11 12.14 -11.46
C ARG A 289 13.05 12.77 -10.45
N PRO A 290 14.12 12.07 -10.02
CA PRO A 290 15.26 12.70 -9.36
C PRO A 290 15.85 13.82 -10.23
N VAL A 291 16.46 14.81 -9.59
CA VAL A 291 16.96 16.00 -10.26
C VAL A 291 18.08 15.71 -11.28
N ASP A 292 18.85 14.67 -11.05
CA ASP A 292 19.91 14.20 -11.96
C ASP A 292 19.39 13.48 -13.21
N GLU A 293 18.11 13.13 -13.24
CA GLU A 293 17.45 12.49 -14.39
C GLU A 293 16.71 13.49 -15.31
N LEU A 294 16.70 14.77 -14.97
CA LEU A 294 16.00 15.78 -15.77
C LEU A 294 16.68 16.06 -17.10
N SER A 295 15.89 16.17 -18.16
CA SER A 295 16.35 16.74 -19.44
C SER A 295 16.55 18.25 -19.32
N LEU A 296 17.33 18.83 -20.25
CA LEU A 296 17.65 20.27 -20.21
C LEU A 296 16.41 21.18 -20.26
N ASP A 297 15.39 20.82 -21.03
CA ASP A 297 14.13 21.57 -21.07
C ASP A 297 13.39 21.52 -19.72
N GLN A 298 13.44 20.40 -19.01
CA GLN A 298 12.89 20.27 -17.66
C GLN A 298 13.71 21.09 -16.64
N GLN A 299 15.03 21.03 -16.72
CA GLN A 299 15.93 21.86 -15.92
C GLN A 299 15.65 23.34 -16.15
N ALA A 300 15.51 23.76 -17.40
CA ALA A 300 15.19 25.13 -17.80
C ALA A 300 13.84 25.60 -17.26
N MET A 301 12.84 24.72 -17.20
CA MET A 301 11.56 25.05 -16.58
C MET A 301 11.72 25.37 -15.09
N LEU A 302 12.39 24.49 -14.34
CA LEU A 302 12.60 24.72 -12.90
C LEU A 302 13.42 25.97 -12.63
N VAL A 303 14.48 26.23 -13.40
CA VAL A 303 15.26 27.46 -13.32
C VAL A 303 14.39 28.68 -13.64
N GLY A 304 13.55 28.61 -14.64
CA GLY A 304 12.61 29.66 -14.99
C GLY A 304 11.64 30.04 -13.89
N MET A 305 11.22 29.03 -13.10
CA MET A 305 10.30 29.21 -11.96
C MET A 305 10.92 29.98 -10.79
N VAL A 306 12.23 30.02 -10.64
CA VAL A 306 12.94 30.73 -9.56
C VAL A 306 12.52 32.19 -9.48
N LYS A 307 12.30 32.86 -10.60
CA LYS A 307 11.88 34.26 -10.66
C LYS A 307 10.50 34.51 -10.05
N GLY A 308 9.63 33.50 -10.04
CA GLY A 308 8.29 33.61 -9.50
C GLY A 308 7.53 32.31 -9.60
N ALA A 309 7.77 31.40 -8.68
CA ALA A 309 7.23 30.05 -8.68
C ALA A 309 5.69 30.00 -8.75
N SER A 310 5.00 30.94 -8.14
CA SER A 310 3.54 31.01 -8.20
C SER A 310 3.02 31.47 -9.57
N LEU A 311 3.73 32.42 -10.21
CA LEU A 311 3.38 32.95 -11.53
C LEU A 311 3.65 31.93 -12.64
N TYR A 312 4.81 31.29 -12.58
CA TYR A 312 5.27 30.33 -13.58
C TYR A 312 4.97 28.87 -13.19
N ASN A 313 3.98 28.65 -12.31
CA ASN A 313 3.56 27.31 -11.92
C ASN A 313 2.96 26.59 -13.14
N PRO A 314 3.51 25.44 -13.55
CA PRO A 314 3.08 24.75 -14.77
C PRO A 314 1.67 24.14 -14.66
N TRP A 315 1.19 23.87 -13.45
CA TRP A 315 -0.18 23.39 -13.23
C TRP A 315 -1.22 24.50 -13.29
N ARG A 316 -0.85 25.70 -12.83
CA ARG A 316 -1.76 26.87 -12.80
C ARG A 316 -1.73 27.68 -14.07
N ASN A 317 -0.53 27.93 -14.59
CA ASN A 317 -0.26 28.81 -15.70
C ASN A 317 0.66 28.14 -16.74
N PRO A 318 0.22 27.03 -17.38
CA PRO A 318 1.08 26.24 -18.26
C PRO A 318 1.66 27.04 -19.41
N LYS A 319 0.90 28.01 -19.96
CA LYS A 319 1.37 28.88 -21.05
C LYS A 319 2.51 29.79 -20.60
N LEU A 320 2.37 30.46 -19.46
CA LEU A 320 3.43 31.32 -18.92
C LEU A 320 4.67 30.52 -18.52
N ALA A 321 4.47 29.31 -17.98
CA ALA A 321 5.57 28.40 -17.66
C ALA A 321 6.33 27.98 -18.91
N LEU A 322 5.63 27.67 -20.00
CA LEU A 322 6.25 27.35 -21.30
C LEU A 322 7.03 28.51 -21.87
N GLU A 323 6.45 29.71 -21.89
CA GLU A 323 7.11 30.94 -22.37
C GLU A 323 8.38 31.24 -21.54
N ARG A 324 8.29 31.06 -20.21
CA ARG A 324 9.42 31.29 -19.31
C ARG A 324 10.51 30.23 -19.49
N ARG A 325 10.18 28.95 -19.66
CA ARG A 325 11.13 27.89 -20.00
C ARG A 325 11.86 28.21 -21.31
N ASN A 326 11.12 28.60 -22.32
CA ASN A 326 11.70 28.91 -23.63
C ASN A 326 12.60 30.16 -23.59
N LEU A 327 12.30 31.15 -22.72
CA LEU A 327 13.19 32.26 -22.47
C LEU A 327 14.52 31.80 -21.86
N VAL A 328 14.50 30.87 -20.90
CA VAL A 328 15.72 30.29 -20.31
C VAL A 328 16.55 29.58 -21.40
N LEU A 329 15.92 28.77 -22.23
CA LEU A 329 16.58 28.09 -23.35
C LEU A 329 17.19 29.06 -24.33
N ARG A 330 16.50 30.18 -24.63
CA ARG A 330 17.01 31.25 -25.50
C ARG A 330 18.24 31.93 -24.89
N LEU A 331 18.25 32.17 -23.58
CA LEU A 331 19.41 32.73 -22.89
C LEU A 331 20.63 31.80 -23.00
N LEU A 332 20.42 30.51 -22.89
CA LEU A 332 21.49 29.50 -23.07
C LEU A 332 22.02 29.51 -24.51
N GLN A 333 21.15 29.64 -25.50
CA GLN A 333 21.53 29.76 -26.92
C GLN A 333 22.31 31.04 -27.19
N GLN A 334 21.84 32.18 -26.70
CA GLN A 334 22.54 33.47 -26.84
C GLN A 334 23.92 33.47 -26.19
N GLN A 335 24.08 32.71 -25.10
CA GLN A 335 25.36 32.54 -24.41
C GLN A 335 26.22 31.42 -25.00
N LYS A 336 25.78 30.78 -26.09
CA LYS A 336 26.46 29.65 -26.75
C LYS A 336 26.69 28.43 -25.87
N VAL A 337 25.87 28.25 -24.84
CA VAL A 337 25.83 27.02 -24.04
C VAL A 337 25.17 25.89 -24.84
N ILE A 338 24.16 26.23 -25.63
CA ILE A 338 23.52 25.34 -26.61
C ILE A 338 23.52 25.99 -27.99
N ASP A 339 23.48 25.19 -29.03
CA ASP A 339 23.35 25.67 -30.41
C ASP A 339 21.89 25.96 -30.78
N GLN A 340 21.67 26.46 -31.99
CA GLN A 340 20.35 26.81 -32.49
C GLN A 340 19.48 25.58 -32.71
N GLU A 341 20.04 24.48 -33.21
CA GLU A 341 19.32 23.25 -33.49
C GLU A 341 18.76 22.64 -32.19
N LEU A 342 19.58 22.55 -31.14
CA LEU A 342 19.14 22.07 -29.83
C LEU A 342 18.08 22.99 -29.19
N TYR A 343 18.23 24.30 -29.34
CA TYR A 343 17.23 25.28 -28.91
C TYR A 343 15.87 25.01 -29.59
N ASP A 344 15.88 24.87 -30.93
CA ASP A 344 14.66 24.67 -31.71
C ASP A 344 13.97 23.33 -31.29
N MET A 345 14.74 22.27 -31.11
CA MET A 345 14.25 20.98 -30.66
C MET A 345 13.63 21.04 -29.25
N LEU A 346 14.33 21.64 -28.30
CA LEU A 346 13.89 21.69 -26.90
C LEU A 346 12.73 22.66 -26.70
N SER A 347 12.70 23.80 -27.38
CA SER A 347 11.63 24.78 -27.26
C SER A 347 10.30 24.31 -27.85
N ALA A 348 10.35 23.37 -28.80
CA ALA A 348 9.16 22.71 -29.36
C ALA A 348 8.53 21.64 -28.45
N ARG A 349 9.26 21.16 -27.46
CA ARG A 349 8.74 20.13 -26.54
C ARG A 349 7.65 20.71 -25.65
N PRO A 350 6.61 19.88 -25.30
CA PRO A 350 5.66 20.24 -24.24
C PRO A 350 6.40 20.36 -22.90
N LEU A 351 5.75 20.91 -21.88
CA LEU A 351 6.34 21.03 -20.53
C LEU A 351 6.70 19.67 -19.91
N GLY A 352 5.95 18.62 -20.21
CA GLY A 352 6.21 17.26 -19.73
C GLY A 352 6.01 17.09 -18.24
N VAL A 353 5.20 17.95 -17.60
CA VAL A 353 4.88 17.83 -16.16
C VAL A 353 3.87 16.73 -15.89
N GLN A 354 4.02 16.09 -14.76
CA GLN A 354 3.06 15.10 -14.27
C GLN A 354 1.78 15.78 -13.79
N PRO A 355 0.63 15.08 -13.77
CA PRO A 355 -0.57 15.59 -13.14
C PRO A 355 -0.32 15.94 -11.68
N LYS A 356 -0.95 17.00 -11.20
CA LYS A 356 -0.84 17.41 -9.79
C LYS A 356 -1.27 16.28 -8.87
N GLY A 357 -0.42 15.90 -7.91
CA GLY A 357 -0.66 14.79 -6.98
C GLY A 357 -0.38 13.40 -7.58
N GLY A 358 0.13 13.31 -8.82
CA GLY A 358 0.36 12.03 -9.50
C GLY A 358 1.59 11.26 -9.03
N VAL A 359 2.52 11.90 -8.34
CA VAL A 359 3.82 11.31 -8.00
C VAL A 359 4.03 11.14 -6.51
N ILE A 360 3.81 12.20 -5.75
CA ILE A 360 3.88 12.18 -4.28
C ILE A 360 2.47 12.44 -3.76
N THR A 361 1.88 11.42 -3.16
CA THR A 361 0.55 11.48 -2.57
C THR A 361 0.64 11.27 -1.07
N PRO A 362 -0.22 11.93 -0.26
CA PRO A 362 -0.14 11.83 1.20
C PRO A 362 -0.38 10.42 1.75
N GLN A 363 -1.12 9.56 1.04
CA GLN A 363 -1.54 8.21 1.49
C GLN A 363 -2.08 8.21 2.93
N PRO A 364 -3.12 8.98 3.24
CA PRO A 364 -3.49 9.30 4.61
C PRO A 364 -3.88 8.07 5.43
N ALA A 365 -4.59 7.11 4.84
CA ALA A 365 -5.02 5.91 5.53
C ALA A 365 -3.83 5.02 5.93
N PHE A 366 -2.94 4.74 4.98
CA PHE A 366 -1.74 3.94 5.23
C PHE A 366 -0.79 4.66 6.20
N MET A 367 -0.61 5.96 6.05
CA MET A 367 0.28 6.76 6.90
C MET A 367 -0.22 6.84 8.34
N GLN A 368 -1.52 6.76 8.58
CA GLN A 368 -2.05 6.65 9.93
C GLN A 368 -1.59 5.35 10.61
N MET A 369 -1.63 4.22 9.89
CA MET A 369 -1.10 2.96 10.40
C MET A 369 0.40 3.04 10.66
N VAL A 370 1.17 3.63 9.74
CA VAL A 370 2.62 3.88 9.92
C VAL A 370 2.89 4.66 11.19
N ARG A 371 2.19 5.78 11.43
CA ARG A 371 2.37 6.58 12.65
C ARG A 371 2.03 5.79 13.91
N ASN A 372 0.94 5.04 13.90
CA ASN A 372 0.54 4.21 15.04
C ASN A 372 1.60 3.16 15.36
N GLU A 373 2.16 2.50 14.34
CA GLU A 373 3.21 1.50 14.51
C GLU A 373 4.52 2.12 14.99
N LEU A 374 4.93 3.25 14.43
CA LEU A 374 6.10 4.01 14.90
C LEU A 374 5.95 4.42 16.35
N GLN A 375 4.79 4.94 16.75
CA GLN A 375 4.51 5.32 18.13
C GLN A 375 4.59 4.11 19.07
N ALA A 376 4.04 2.98 18.66
CA ALA A 376 4.06 1.75 19.45
C ALA A 376 5.48 1.18 19.61
N LYS A 377 6.33 1.29 18.58
CA LYS A 377 7.68 0.69 18.56
C LYS A 377 8.79 1.62 19.04
N LEU A 378 8.69 2.91 18.75
CA LEU A 378 9.73 3.91 19.06
C LEU A 378 9.35 4.82 20.25
N GLY A 379 8.07 4.86 20.64
CA GLY A 379 7.60 5.69 21.73
C GLY A 379 7.97 7.17 21.55
N ASP A 380 8.60 7.79 22.54
CA ASP A 380 8.99 9.21 22.49
C ASP A 380 10.05 9.56 21.44
N LYS A 381 10.77 8.59 20.92
CA LYS A 381 11.74 8.81 19.81
C LYS A 381 11.05 9.26 18.53
N VAL A 382 9.74 9.04 18.38
CA VAL A 382 8.94 9.52 17.24
C VAL A 382 8.89 11.06 17.17
N LYS A 383 9.14 11.75 18.28
CA LYS A 383 9.11 13.21 18.33
C LYS A 383 10.25 13.88 17.56
N ASP A 384 11.35 13.17 17.33
CA ASP A 384 12.50 13.67 16.57
C ASP A 384 12.85 12.72 15.42
N LEU A 385 12.01 12.70 14.41
CA LEU A 385 12.23 11.96 13.15
C LEU A 385 12.86 12.82 12.05
N SER A 386 13.56 13.91 12.41
CA SER A 386 14.21 14.78 11.44
C SER A 386 15.27 14.02 10.64
N GLY A 387 15.16 14.05 9.31
CA GLY A 387 16.09 13.40 8.39
C GLY A 387 16.07 11.87 8.37
N VAL A 388 15.09 11.26 9.04
CA VAL A 388 14.95 9.81 9.13
C VAL A 388 14.37 9.25 7.83
N LYS A 389 14.82 8.07 7.42
CA LYS A 389 14.26 7.29 6.32
C LYS A 389 13.39 6.18 6.89
N ILE A 390 12.12 6.14 6.49
CA ILE A 390 11.15 5.14 6.90
C ILE A 390 10.85 4.25 5.69
N PHE A 391 11.22 2.98 5.79
CA PHE A 391 10.92 1.97 4.77
C PHE A 391 9.66 1.22 5.18
N THR A 392 8.63 1.35 4.37
CA THR A 392 7.32 0.75 4.62
C THR A 392 7.11 -0.51 3.80
N THR A 393 5.95 -1.13 4.02
CA THR A 393 5.49 -2.32 3.31
C THR A 393 4.58 -1.99 2.12
N LEU A 394 4.26 -0.71 1.91
CA LEU A 394 3.34 -0.27 0.85
C LEU A 394 3.86 -0.66 -0.52
N ASP A 395 3.03 -1.36 -1.29
CA ASP A 395 3.28 -1.66 -2.69
C ASP A 395 2.61 -0.58 -3.56
N PRO A 396 3.37 0.25 -4.28
CA PRO A 396 2.80 1.29 -5.12
C PRO A 396 1.84 0.75 -6.19
N VAL A 397 2.13 -0.42 -6.75
CA VAL A 397 1.26 -1.05 -7.78
C VAL A 397 -0.07 -1.47 -7.17
N SER A 398 -0.03 -2.14 -6.02
CA SER A 398 -1.25 -2.57 -5.31
C SER A 398 -2.05 -1.37 -4.80
N GLN A 399 -1.38 -0.33 -4.28
CA GLN A 399 -2.05 0.88 -3.80
C GLN A 399 -2.74 1.62 -4.93
N ASP A 400 -2.06 1.83 -6.06
CA ASP A 400 -2.65 2.50 -7.23
C ASP A 400 -3.83 1.70 -7.79
N ALA A 401 -3.73 0.36 -7.82
CA ALA A 401 -4.81 -0.52 -8.24
C ALA A 401 -6.04 -0.45 -7.31
N ALA A 402 -5.81 -0.40 -5.99
CA ALA A 402 -6.86 -0.27 -4.98
C ALA A 402 -7.56 1.10 -5.05
N GLU A 403 -6.80 2.18 -5.13
CA GLU A 403 -7.35 3.53 -5.27
C GLU A 403 -8.19 3.69 -6.53
N LYS A 404 -7.70 3.20 -7.65
CA LYS A 404 -8.45 3.22 -8.92
C LYS A 404 -9.73 2.39 -8.83
N ALA A 405 -9.67 1.21 -8.21
CA ALA A 405 -10.84 0.38 -8.01
C ALA A 405 -11.94 1.10 -7.20
N VAL A 406 -11.55 1.85 -6.18
CA VAL A 406 -12.47 2.65 -5.34
C VAL A 406 -13.00 3.86 -6.11
N LEU A 407 -12.12 4.62 -6.75
CA LEU A 407 -12.49 5.84 -7.50
C LEU A 407 -13.44 5.56 -8.68
N ASP A 408 -13.28 4.41 -9.33
CA ASP A 408 -14.17 3.99 -10.43
C ASP A 408 -15.41 3.25 -9.90
N GLY A 409 -15.24 2.44 -8.84
CA GLY A 409 -16.26 1.51 -8.37
C GLY A 409 -17.33 2.15 -7.48
N ILE A 410 -16.96 3.00 -6.54
CA ILE A 410 -17.91 3.61 -5.61
C ILE A 410 -18.90 4.54 -6.34
N PRO A 411 -18.49 5.42 -7.25
CA PRO A 411 -19.43 6.20 -8.04
C PRO A 411 -20.41 5.33 -8.86
N ALA A 412 -19.93 4.22 -9.42
CA ALA A 412 -20.77 3.27 -10.14
C ALA A 412 -21.84 2.64 -9.24
N LEU A 413 -21.47 2.22 -8.02
CA LEU A 413 -22.40 1.68 -7.03
C LEU A 413 -23.40 2.74 -6.54
N LYS A 414 -22.94 3.96 -6.28
CA LYS A 414 -23.81 5.10 -5.93
C LYS A 414 -24.90 5.32 -6.98
N LYS A 415 -24.51 5.34 -8.24
CA LYS A 415 -25.44 5.50 -9.37
C LYS A 415 -26.42 4.32 -9.46
N GLN A 416 -25.91 3.09 -9.35
CA GLN A 416 -26.71 1.87 -9.46
C GLN A 416 -27.79 1.77 -8.37
N ARG A 417 -27.49 2.23 -7.14
CA ARG A 417 -28.37 2.12 -5.98
C ARG A 417 -29.15 3.40 -5.67
N GLY A 418 -28.86 4.49 -6.37
CA GLY A 418 -29.45 5.80 -6.08
C GLY A 418 -29.06 6.37 -4.72
N LEU A 419 -27.84 6.06 -4.26
CA LEU A 419 -27.28 6.52 -2.98
C LEU A 419 -26.14 7.50 -3.25
N LYS A 420 -26.00 8.52 -2.38
CA LYS A 420 -24.94 9.54 -2.49
C LYS A 420 -23.81 9.33 -1.48
N ASP A 421 -24.07 8.63 -0.40
CA ASP A 421 -23.27 8.55 0.82
C ASP A 421 -22.67 7.16 1.05
N LEU A 422 -22.48 6.37 -0.01
CA LEU A 422 -21.70 5.12 0.08
C LEU A 422 -20.24 5.42 0.35
N GLU A 423 -19.70 4.70 1.30
CA GLU A 423 -18.31 4.71 1.70
C GLU A 423 -17.70 3.31 1.58
N THR A 424 -16.39 3.24 1.69
CA THR A 424 -15.66 2.00 1.56
C THR A 424 -14.40 1.98 2.41
N ALA A 425 -13.88 0.79 2.62
CA ALA A 425 -12.52 0.57 3.05
C ALA A 425 -11.96 -0.65 2.32
N MET A 426 -10.68 -0.60 2.00
CA MET A 426 -9.97 -1.73 1.41
C MET A 426 -8.61 -1.89 2.09
N VAL A 427 -8.29 -3.12 2.48
CA VAL A 427 -7.00 -3.50 3.07
C VAL A 427 -6.47 -4.69 2.29
N VAL A 428 -5.27 -4.54 1.73
CA VAL A 428 -4.57 -5.61 1.02
C VAL A 428 -3.32 -5.96 1.78
N VAL A 429 -3.15 -7.22 2.12
CA VAL A 429 -2.01 -7.71 2.88
C VAL A 429 -1.33 -8.86 2.14
N ASP A 430 -0.02 -8.97 2.33
CA ASP A 430 0.72 -10.13 1.86
C ASP A 430 0.24 -11.38 2.61
N ARG A 431 -0.09 -12.42 1.86
CA ARG A 431 -0.69 -13.64 2.38
C ARG A 431 0.17 -14.34 3.44
N PHE A 432 1.49 -14.28 3.32
CA PHE A 432 2.41 -15.01 4.18
C PHE A 432 3.10 -14.13 5.23
N SER A 433 3.54 -12.94 4.83
CA SER A 433 4.27 -12.03 5.74
C SER A 433 3.37 -11.17 6.61
N GLY A 434 2.10 -10.98 6.23
CA GLY A 434 1.20 -10.05 6.91
C GLY A 434 1.52 -8.57 6.67
N GLU A 435 2.44 -8.27 5.78
CA GLU A 435 2.77 -6.89 5.43
C GLU A 435 1.64 -6.23 4.65
N VAL A 436 1.22 -5.05 5.08
CA VAL A 436 0.15 -4.30 4.41
C VAL A 436 0.70 -3.72 3.11
N ARG A 437 0.13 -4.15 2.00
CA ARG A 437 0.51 -3.74 0.64
C ARG A 437 -0.26 -2.53 0.15
N ALA A 438 -1.52 -2.41 0.54
CA ALA A 438 -2.37 -1.28 0.18
C ALA A 438 -3.43 -1.02 1.25
N MET A 439 -3.82 0.23 1.39
CA MET A 439 -4.91 0.64 2.28
C MET A 439 -5.66 1.83 1.71
N VAL A 440 -6.98 1.71 1.66
CA VAL A 440 -7.90 2.79 1.32
C VAL A 440 -8.90 2.94 2.45
N GLY A 441 -9.02 4.15 2.99
CA GLY A 441 -9.83 4.43 4.18
C GLY A 441 -11.19 5.04 3.91
N GLY A 442 -11.54 5.30 2.65
CA GLY A 442 -12.81 5.90 2.26
C GLY A 442 -13.01 5.97 0.76
N ALA A 443 -14.17 6.47 0.35
CA ALA A 443 -14.50 6.68 -1.07
C ALA A 443 -13.58 7.71 -1.75
N ASP A 444 -13.04 8.65 -0.98
CA ASP A 444 -11.95 9.53 -1.38
C ASP A 444 -10.65 9.04 -0.73
N PRO A 445 -9.76 8.37 -1.48
CA PRO A 445 -8.50 7.83 -0.94
C PRO A 445 -7.55 8.88 -0.39
N GLN A 446 -7.67 10.14 -0.82
CA GLN A 446 -6.80 11.23 -0.39
C GLN A 446 -7.35 12.04 0.79
N PHE A 447 -8.55 11.71 1.26
CA PHE A 447 -9.14 12.39 2.40
C PHE A 447 -8.44 12.01 3.70
N ALA A 448 -7.82 12.99 4.36
CA ALA A 448 -7.09 12.82 5.61
C ALA A 448 -8.01 12.98 6.83
N GLY A 449 -9.04 12.17 6.92
CA GLY A 449 -10.02 12.20 8.01
C GLY A 449 -10.28 10.81 8.59
N TYR A 450 -11.55 10.50 8.76
CA TYR A 450 -11.99 9.20 9.28
C TYR A 450 -11.51 8.05 8.39
N ASN A 451 -10.65 7.21 8.94
CA ASN A 451 -10.05 6.06 8.26
C ASN A 451 -10.85 4.79 8.59
N ARG A 452 -11.73 4.40 7.70
CA ARG A 452 -12.61 3.25 7.91
C ARG A 452 -11.86 1.93 7.96
N ALA A 453 -10.69 1.84 7.32
CA ALA A 453 -9.86 0.65 7.35
C ALA A 453 -9.39 0.28 8.77
N LEU A 454 -9.09 1.30 9.59
CA LEU A 454 -8.57 1.13 10.96
C LEU A 454 -9.61 1.40 12.04
N GLN A 455 -10.68 2.16 11.75
CA GLN A 455 -11.55 2.73 12.78
C GLN A 455 -13.01 2.28 12.68
N ALA A 456 -13.50 1.89 11.48
CA ALA A 456 -14.89 1.50 11.31
C ALA A 456 -15.13 0.08 11.84
N ARG A 457 -15.77 -0.01 13.00
CA ARG A 457 -16.24 -1.29 13.57
C ARG A 457 -17.62 -1.57 13.05
N ARG A 458 -17.72 -2.61 12.21
CA ARG A 458 -18.96 -2.99 11.53
C ARG A 458 -19.20 -4.49 11.70
N SER A 459 -20.48 -4.86 11.80
CA SER A 459 -20.87 -6.26 11.74
C SER A 459 -20.33 -6.90 10.46
N ILE A 460 -19.65 -8.04 10.59
CA ILE A 460 -18.99 -8.69 9.47
C ILE A 460 -19.86 -9.68 8.69
N GLY A 461 -21.06 -9.96 9.19
CA GLY A 461 -22.01 -10.86 8.53
C GLY A 461 -21.39 -12.23 8.24
N SER A 462 -21.65 -12.74 7.07
CA SER A 462 -21.18 -14.09 6.69
C SER A 462 -19.66 -14.24 6.54
N LEU A 463 -18.86 -13.18 6.72
CA LEU A 463 -17.40 -13.33 6.87
C LEU A 463 -17.02 -14.07 8.18
N ALA A 464 -17.95 -14.20 9.12
CA ALA A 464 -17.74 -14.96 10.35
C ALA A 464 -17.74 -16.47 10.11
N LYS A 465 -18.36 -16.97 9.06
CA LYS A 465 -18.57 -18.41 8.85
C LYS A 465 -17.29 -19.23 8.72
N PRO A 466 -16.27 -18.82 7.94
CA PRO A 466 -15.06 -19.63 7.78
C PRO A 466 -14.39 -20.02 9.09
N ALA A 467 -14.42 -19.18 10.12
CA ALA A 467 -13.85 -19.51 11.43
C ALA A 467 -14.59 -20.66 12.13
N THR A 468 -15.91 -20.73 12.01
CA THR A 468 -16.71 -21.85 12.54
C THR A 468 -16.36 -23.16 11.83
N TYR A 469 -16.22 -23.13 10.50
CA TYR A 469 -15.85 -24.32 9.73
C TYR A 469 -14.39 -24.73 9.99
N LEU A 470 -13.48 -23.78 10.15
CA LEU A 470 -12.10 -24.05 10.56
C LEU A 470 -12.06 -24.76 11.94
N THR A 471 -12.89 -24.31 12.89
CA THR A 471 -13.04 -24.96 14.20
C THR A 471 -13.49 -26.43 14.05
N ALA A 472 -14.47 -26.69 13.20
CA ALA A 472 -14.95 -28.06 12.93
C ALA A 472 -13.85 -28.90 12.25
N LEU A 473 -13.23 -28.37 11.19
CA LEU A 473 -12.22 -29.08 10.40
C LEU A 473 -10.91 -29.33 11.16
N SER A 474 -10.71 -28.66 12.29
CA SER A 474 -9.62 -28.95 13.24
C SER A 474 -9.86 -30.23 14.06
N GLN A 475 -11.00 -30.87 13.87
CA GLN A 475 -11.42 -32.14 14.52
C GLN A 475 -11.62 -33.21 13.45
N PRO A 476 -10.57 -33.79 12.84
CA PRO A 476 -10.67 -34.64 11.65
C PRO A 476 -11.41 -35.99 11.90
N ASN A 477 -11.48 -36.43 13.16
CA ASN A 477 -12.21 -37.65 13.53
C ASN A 477 -13.73 -37.44 13.58
N THR A 478 -14.18 -36.16 13.68
CA THR A 478 -15.59 -35.81 13.81
C THR A 478 -16.14 -35.15 12.55
N TYR A 479 -15.36 -34.22 11.97
CA TYR A 479 -15.79 -33.41 10.83
C TYR A 479 -14.84 -33.51 9.65
N ARG A 480 -15.43 -33.68 8.48
CA ARG A 480 -14.78 -33.68 7.17
C ARG A 480 -15.63 -32.88 6.20
N LEU A 481 -15.11 -32.56 5.03
CA LEU A 481 -15.85 -31.79 4.01
C LEU A 481 -17.10 -32.50 3.52
N ASN A 482 -17.13 -33.84 3.56
CA ASN A 482 -18.30 -34.69 3.23
C ASN A 482 -19.20 -34.99 4.42
N SER A 483 -18.95 -34.47 5.61
CA SER A 483 -19.81 -34.64 6.78
C SER A 483 -21.14 -33.95 6.57
N TRP A 484 -22.22 -34.64 6.92
CA TRP A 484 -23.54 -34.06 6.96
C TRP A 484 -23.73 -33.24 8.23
N ILE A 485 -24.21 -32.01 8.09
CA ILE A 485 -24.59 -31.14 9.21
C ILE A 485 -26.06 -30.77 9.10
N ALA A 486 -26.68 -30.50 10.23
CA ALA A 486 -28.12 -30.26 10.31
C ALA A 486 -28.51 -28.94 9.64
N ASP A 487 -29.47 -28.97 8.71
CA ASP A 487 -30.16 -27.83 8.15
C ASP A 487 -31.62 -27.85 8.56
N GLU A 488 -31.83 -27.79 9.87
CA GLU A 488 -33.13 -27.88 10.53
C GLU A 488 -33.40 -26.64 11.36
N PRO A 489 -34.68 -26.24 11.52
CA PRO A 489 -35.03 -25.09 12.33
C PRO A 489 -34.45 -25.19 13.75
N ILE A 490 -33.82 -24.12 14.20
CA ILE A 490 -33.27 -24.00 15.54
C ILE A 490 -33.83 -22.75 16.23
N ALA A 491 -34.12 -22.84 17.53
CA ALA A 491 -34.62 -21.74 18.33
C ALA A 491 -33.71 -21.58 19.55
N LEU A 492 -33.06 -20.43 19.67
CA LEU A 492 -32.04 -20.15 20.67
C LEU A 492 -32.51 -19.03 21.60
N LYS A 493 -32.53 -19.31 22.91
CA LYS A 493 -32.84 -18.30 23.91
C LYS A 493 -31.63 -17.34 24.07
N GLN A 494 -31.86 -16.07 23.91
CA GLN A 494 -30.83 -15.04 24.10
C GLN A 494 -30.76 -14.55 25.55
N PRO A 495 -29.66 -13.93 25.99
CA PRO A 495 -29.50 -13.39 27.34
C PRO A 495 -30.56 -12.40 27.74
N ASN A 496 -31.15 -11.68 26.80
CA ASN A 496 -32.25 -10.74 27.01
C ASN A 496 -33.64 -11.39 27.12
N GLY A 497 -33.69 -12.72 27.08
CA GLY A 497 -34.93 -13.49 27.17
C GLY A 497 -35.68 -13.67 25.84
N THR A 498 -35.25 -13.04 24.75
CA THR A 498 -35.85 -13.24 23.44
C THR A 498 -35.42 -14.57 22.84
N VAL A 499 -36.21 -15.12 21.94
CA VAL A 499 -35.89 -16.36 21.21
C VAL A 499 -35.48 -15.95 19.79
N TRP A 500 -34.22 -16.31 19.44
CA TRP A 500 -33.68 -16.09 18.09
C TRP A 500 -33.89 -17.36 17.26
N LYS A 501 -34.45 -17.18 16.07
CA LYS A 501 -34.70 -18.25 15.09
C LYS A 501 -34.03 -17.86 13.77
N PRO A 502 -32.77 -18.26 13.53
CA PRO A 502 -32.11 -17.99 12.27
C PRO A 502 -32.81 -18.69 11.11
N MET A 503 -32.74 -18.08 9.95
CA MET A 503 -33.30 -18.59 8.71
C MET A 503 -32.23 -18.59 7.63
N ASN A 504 -32.33 -19.55 6.70
CA ASN A 504 -31.61 -19.48 5.43
C ASN A 504 -32.16 -18.35 4.57
N ASP A 505 -31.35 -17.83 3.64
CA ASP A 505 -31.74 -16.69 2.78
C ASP A 505 -32.96 -17.02 1.91
N ASP A 506 -33.08 -18.30 1.46
CA ASP A 506 -34.21 -18.80 0.69
C ASP A 506 -35.40 -19.24 1.57
N ARG A 507 -35.28 -19.14 2.90
CA ARG A 507 -36.26 -19.54 3.90
C ARG A 507 -36.65 -21.03 3.86
N ARG A 508 -35.77 -21.87 3.30
CA ARG A 508 -35.99 -23.34 3.21
C ARG A 508 -35.00 -24.06 4.10
N PHE A 509 -35.40 -25.29 4.47
CA PHE A 509 -34.62 -26.22 5.25
C PHE A 509 -34.54 -27.52 4.44
N SER A 510 -33.33 -28.06 4.26
CA SER A 510 -33.09 -29.32 3.55
C SER A 510 -32.92 -30.53 4.47
N GLY A 511 -33.07 -30.34 5.78
CA GLY A 511 -32.84 -31.35 6.80
C GLY A 511 -31.35 -31.52 7.11
N LYS A 512 -30.55 -31.76 6.09
CA LYS A 512 -29.08 -31.85 6.20
C LYS A 512 -28.41 -31.37 4.95
N VAL A 513 -27.19 -30.95 5.08
CA VAL A 513 -26.32 -30.50 3.99
C VAL A 513 -24.88 -30.93 4.26
N MET A 514 -24.08 -31.18 3.23
CA MET A 514 -22.67 -31.45 3.42
C MET A 514 -21.97 -30.18 3.89
N LEU A 515 -21.00 -30.33 4.77
CA LEU A 515 -20.21 -29.23 5.34
C LEU A 515 -19.60 -28.35 4.27
N VAL A 516 -19.01 -28.93 3.23
CA VAL A 516 -18.43 -28.18 2.11
C VAL A 516 -19.49 -27.33 1.40
N ASP A 517 -20.71 -27.84 1.21
CA ASP A 517 -21.77 -27.11 0.48
C ASP A 517 -22.39 -26.01 1.33
N ALA A 518 -22.49 -26.23 2.63
CA ALA A 518 -22.98 -25.23 3.57
C ALA A 518 -22.12 -23.97 3.57
N LEU A 519 -20.77 -24.09 3.60
CA LEU A 519 -19.88 -22.97 3.52
C LEU A 519 -19.82 -22.37 2.10
N THR A 520 -19.76 -23.22 1.06
CA THR A 520 -19.73 -22.78 -0.34
C THR A 520 -20.91 -21.88 -0.68
N ASN A 521 -22.09 -22.23 -0.22
CA ASN A 521 -23.33 -21.48 -0.44
C ASN A 521 -23.66 -20.50 0.69
N SER A 522 -22.77 -20.36 1.68
CA SER A 522 -22.95 -19.42 2.79
C SER A 522 -24.26 -19.61 3.55
N MET A 523 -24.66 -20.87 3.81
CA MET A 523 -25.92 -21.20 4.49
C MET A 523 -25.89 -20.80 5.97
N ASN A 524 -26.99 -20.19 6.43
CA ASN A 524 -27.09 -19.66 7.78
C ASN A 524 -27.38 -20.75 8.82
N VAL A 525 -28.45 -21.50 8.63
CA VAL A 525 -28.94 -22.48 9.63
C VAL A 525 -27.95 -23.61 9.88
N PRO A 526 -27.33 -24.23 8.86
CA PRO A 526 -26.29 -25.23 9.08
C PRO A 526 -25.11 -24.68 9.87
N THR A 527 -24.70 -23.45 9.61
CA THR A 527 -23.58 -22.80 10.33
C THR A 527 -23.92 -22.62 11.80
N VAL A 528 -25.14 -22.17 12.12
CA VAL A 528 -25.59 -22.02 13.51
C VAL A 528 -25.67 -23.38 14.23
N ASN A 529 -26.27 -24.37 13.57
CA ASN A 529 -26.34 -25.73 14.13
C ASN A 529 -24.93 -26.28 14.41
N LEU A 530 -24.01 -26.13 13.46
CA LEU A 530 -22.62 -26.57 13.63
C LEU A 530 -21.92 -25.82 14.77
N GLY A 531 -22.00 -24.48 14.77
CA GLY A 531 -21.35 -23.67 15.78
C GLY A 531 -21.87 -23.89 17.19
N MET A 532 -23.17 -24.15 17.35
CA MET A 532 -23.76 -24.51 18.65
C MET A 532 -23.33 -25.89 19.11
N THR A 533 -23.18 -26.84 18.18
CA THR A 533 -22.66 -28.18 18.48
C THR A 533 -21.20 -28.17 18.89
N LEU A 534 -20.36 -27.34 18.21
CA LEU A 534 -18.95 -27.15 18.57
C LEU A 534 -18.77 -26.42 19.90
N GLY A 535 -19.72 -25.57 20.26
CA GLY A 535 -19.64 -24.65 21.38
C GLY A 535 -19.08 -23.28 20.99
N LEU A 536 -19.72 -22.22 21.47
CA LEU A 536 -19.31 -20.84 21.16
C LEU A 536 -17.90 -20.54 21.65
N ASP A 537 -17.46 -21.07 22.78
CA ASP A 537 -16.12 -20.87 23.31
C ASP A 537 -15.04 -21.46 22.39
N ALA A 538 -15.31 -22.59 21.75
CA ALA A 538 -14.38 -23.16 20.76
C ALA A 538 -14.23 -22.26 19.53
N VAL A 539 -15.32 -21.65 19.07
CA VAL A 539 -15.29 -20.71 17.94
C VAL A 539 -14.58 -19.40 18.33
N VAL A 540 -14.83 -18.90 19.56
CA VAL A 540 -14.11 -17.73 20.11
C VAL A 540 -12.61 -18.01 20.21
N ASP A 541 -12.21 -19.22 20.64
CA ASP A 541 -10.80 -19.61 20.69
C ASP A 541 -10.16 -19.57 19.29
N THR A 542 -10.85 -20.08 18.28
CA THR A 542 -10.39 -19.99 16.89
C THR A 542 -10.19 -18.53 16.44
N TRP A 543 -11.17 -17.65 16.69
CA TRP A 543 -11.02 -16.22 16.37
C TRP A 543 -9.82 -15.59 17.07
N THR A 544 -9.61 -15.92 18.35
CA THR A 544 -8.46 -15.41 19.12
C THR A 544 -7.13 -15.88 18.52
N LYS A 545 -7.03 -17.15 18.15
CA LYS A 545 -5.86 -17.72 17.49
C LYS A 545 -5.59 -17.05 16.13
N LEU A 546 -6.64 -16.72 15.38
CA LEU A 546 -6.54 -16.00 14.11
C LEU A 546 -6.08 -14.55 14.27
N GLY A 547 -6.04 -14.02 15.50
CA GLY A 547 -5.49 -12.71 15.81
C GLY A 547 -6.50 -11.62 16.13
N VAL A 548 -7.78 -11.98 16.31
CA VAL A 548 -8.79 -11.03 16.76
C VAL A 548 -8.70 -10.86 18.28
N PRO A 549 -8.64 -9.62 18.81
CA PRO A 549 -8.60 -9.39 20.25
C PRO A 549 -9.81 -9.99 20.97
N LYS A 550 -9.56 -10.69 22.07
CA LYS A 550 -10.61 -11.40 22.80
C LYS A 550 -11.71 -10.48 23.35
N ASP A 551 -11.38 -9.26 23.70
CA ASP A 551 -12.32 -8.23 24.16
C ASP A 551 -13.32 -7.78 23.10
N GLN A 552 -13.05 -8.07 21.82
CA GLN A 552 -13.95 -7.81 20.70
C GLN A 552 -14.92 -8.99 20.44
N LEU A 553 -14.72 -10.11 21.12
CA LEU A 553 -15.47 -11.36 20.89
C LEU A 553 -16.51 -11.56 22.01
N ASN A 554 -17.78 -11.52 21.64
CA ASN A 554 -18.87 -11.80 22.55
C ASN A 554 -19.47 -13.18 22.22
N PRO A 555 -19.38 -14.20 23.09
CA PRO A 555 -19.85 -15.55 22.82
C PRO A 555 -21.37 -15.67 22.89
N VAL A 556 -22.05 -15.06 21.91
CA VAL A 556 -23.50 -15.18 21.71
C VAL A 556 -23.81 -15.92 20.40
N PRO A 557 -24.94 -16.64 20.29
CA PRO A 557 -25.22 -17.44 19.09
C PRO A 557 -25.21 -16.64 17.78
N SER A 558 -25.65 -15.40 17.78
CA SER A 558 -25.66 -14.51 16.60
C SER A 558 -24.26 -14.16 16.09
N MET A 559 -23.21 -14.35 16.91
CA MET A 559 -21.81 -14.21 16.48
C MET A 559 -21.50 -15.15 15.31
N LEU A 560 -22.10 -16.34 15.27
CA LEU A 560 -21.90 -17.32 14.19
C LEU A 560 -22.32 -16.82 12.81
N LEU A 561 -23.24 -15.86 12.76
CA LEU A 561 -23.68 -15.20 11.53
C LEU A 561 -23.15 -13.77 11.40
N GLY A 562 -22.16 -13.41 12.21
CA GLY A 562 -21.43 -12.16 12.09
C GLY A 562 -21.97 -10.97 12.86
N ALA A 563 -22.82 -11.19 13.88
CA ALA A 563 -23.07 -10.18 14.92
C ALA A 563 -21.78 -9.96 15.76
N LEU A 564 -20.74 -9.60 15.07
CA LEU A 564 -19.36 -9.44 15.53
C LEU A 564 -18.81 -8.18 14.83
N ASN A 565 -18.55 -7.14 15.61
CA ASN A 565 -18.11 -5.84 15.07
C ASN A 565 -16.58 -5.78 15.01
N LEU A 566 -16.04 -5.87 13.81
CA LEU A 566 -14.61 -5.79 13.56
C LEU A 566 -14.30 -4.65 12.58
N THR A 567 -13.07 -4.14 12.68
CA THR A 567 -12.53 -3.25 11.67
C THR A 567 -12.02 -4.05 10.46
N PRO A 568 -11.94 -3.44 9.27
CA PRO A 568 -11.36 -4.11 8.10
C PRO A 568 -9.95 -4.66 8.34
N ILE A 569 -9.12 -3.96 9.10
CA ILE A 569 -7.76 -4.45 9.41
C ILE A 569 -7.79 -5.68 10.34
N GLU A 570 -8.70 -5.75 11.30
CA GLU A 570 -8.88 -6.92 12.16
C GLU A 570 -9.39 -8.14 11.37
N VAL A 571 -10.29 -7.90 10.42
CA VAL A 571 -10.75 -8.95 9.48
C VAL A 571 -9.59 -9.42 8.60
N ALA A 572 -8.78 -8.50 8.10
CA ALA A 572 -7.59 -8.82 7.31
C ALA A 572 -6.59 -9.70 8.08
N GLN A 573 -6.38 -9.45 9.37
CA GLN A 573 -5.54 -10.29 10.21
C GLN A 573 -6.06 -11.73 10.31
N ALA A 574 -7.35 -11.90 10.53
CA ALA A 574 -7.95 -13.23 10.65
C ALA A 574 -7.87 -14.01 9.33
N PHE A 575 -8.19 -13.37 8.22
CA PHE A 575 -8.13 -14.03 6.90
C PHE A 575 -6.70 -14.28 6.43
N GLN A 576 -5.74 -13.42 6.78
CA GLN A 576 -4.32 -13.69 6.56
C GLN A 576 -3.91 -15.00 7.25
N SER A 577 -4.27 -15.17 8.50
CA SER A 577 -3.94 -16.38 9.27
C SER A 577 -4.55 -17.65 8.65
N MET A 578 -5.79 -17.58 8.18
CA MET A 578 -6.43 -18.69 7.45
C MET A 578 -5.77 -18.97 6.11
N ALA A 579 -5.53 -17.93 5.33
CA ALA A 579 -5.02 -18.03 3.96
C ALA A 579 -3.56 -18.44 3.86
N SER A 580 -2.79 -18.29 4.92
CA SER A 580 -1.37 -18.70 4.99
C SER A 580 -1.16 -20.14 5.50
N GLY A 581 -2.21 -20.95 5.48
CA GLY A 581 -2.15 -22.33 5.97
C GLY A 581 -2.13 -22.43 7.50
N GLY A 582 -2.79 -21.50 8.19
CA GLY A 582 -2.85 -21.46 9.65
C GLY A 582 -1.64 -20.80 10.32
N ASN A 583 -0.86 -20.06 9.57
CA ASN A 583 0.28 -19.29 10.09
C ASN A 583 -0.10 -17.81 10.24
N ARG A 584 -0.26 -17.36 11.48
CA ARG A 584 -0.52 -15.96 11.77
C ARG A 584 0.76 -15.14 11.70
N ALA A 585 0.81 -14.18 10.78
CA ALA A 585 1.79 -13.11 10.76
C ALA A 585 1.12 -11.80 11.19
N SER A 586 1.66 -11.13 12.20
CA SER A 586 1.12 -9.85 12.63
C SER A 586 1.18 -8.84 11.51
N LEU A 587 0.08 -8.15 11.26
CA LEU A 587 0.02 -7.15 10.21
C LEU A 587 0.94 -5.98 10.55
N SER A 588 1.72 -5.55 9.57
CA SER A 588 2.70 -4.47 9.73
C SER A 588 2.72 -3.55 8.53
N ALA A 589 3.07 -2.28 8.78
CA ALA A 589 3.25 -1.25 7.76
C ALA A 589 4.70 -0.75 7.69
N VAL A 590 5.52 -0.92 8.73
CA VAL A 590 6.89 -0.43 8.81
C VAL A 590 7.87 -1.59 8.77
N ARG A 591 8.83 -1.51 7.86
CA ARG A 591 9.90 -2.51 7.70
C ARG A 591 11.15 -2.11 8.46
N SER A 592 11.61 -0.88 8.25
CA SER A 592 12.78 -0.35 8.94
C SER A 592 12.74 1.17 9.04
N VAL A 593 13.45 1.69 10.04
CA VAL A 593 13.63 3.11 10.31
C VAL A 593 15.10 3.38 10.48
N ILE A 594 15.67 4.23 9.63
CA ILE A 594 17.09 4.53 9.57
C ILE A 594 17.29 6.02 9.86
N ALA A 595 18.14 6.34 10.84
CA ALA A 595 18.51 7.72 11.15
C ALA A 595 19.34 8.34 10.01
N GLU A 596 19.48 9.67 10.03
CA GLU A 596 20.25 10.42 9.04
C GLU A 596 21.73 9.96 8.96
N ASP A 597 22.30 9.54 10.07
CA ASP A 597 23.68 9.02 10.17
C ASP A 597 23.82 7.54 9.75
N GLY A 598 22.74 6.89 9.33
CA GLY A 598 22.71 5.47 8.96
C GLY A 598 22.44 4.51 10.12
N THR A 599 22.25 5.01 11.34
CA THR A 599 21.90 4.17 12.50
C THR A 599 20.51 3.55 12.31
N VAL A 600 20.40 2.23 12.52
CA VAL A 600 19.13 1.51 12.49
C VAL A 600 18.37 1.77 13.78
N LEU A 601 17.27 2.53 13.70
CA LEU A 601 16.41 2.83 14.85
C LEU A 601 15.39 1.72 15.11
N TYR A 602 14.93 1.09 14.06
CA TYR A 602 13.97 0.00 14.10
C TYR A 602 14.12 -0.87 12.86
N GLN A 603 13.99 -2.18 13.05
CA GLN A 603 13.93 -3.15 11.96
C GLN A 603 12.96 -4.28 12.34
N SER A 604 12.09 -4.64 11.44
CA SER A 604 11.13 -5.74 11.59
C SER A 604 11.34 -6.75 10.48
N PHE A 605 11.36 -8.01 10.88
CA PHE A 605 11.26 -9.12 9.95
C PHE A 605 9.92 -9.83 10.17
N PRO A 606 9.16 -10.13 9.12
CA PRO A 606 7.94 -10.89 9.24
C PRO A 606 8.21 -12.23 9.94
N GLN A 607 7.45 -12.48 10.99
CA GLN A 607 7.48 -13.75 11.70
C GLN A 607 6.07 -14.31 11.73
N ALA A 608 5.91 -15.51 11.20
CA ALA A 608 4.64 -16.22 11.24
C ALA A 608 4.69 -17.30 12.33
N GLN A 609 3.61 -17.40 13.10
CA GLN A 609 3.41 -18.43 14.10
C GLN A 609 2.27 -19.32 13.67
N ARG A 610 2.48 -20.65 13.70
CA ARG A 610 1.39 -21.58 13.47
C ARG A 610 0.38 -21.49 14.62
N VAL A 611 -0.84 -21.19 14.28
CA VAL A 611 -1.95 -21.02 15.23
C VAL A 611 -3.08 -22.01 15.01
N GLU A 612 -3.18 -22.58 13.81
CA GLU A 612 -4.15 -23.60 13.44
C GLU A 612 -3.47 -24.74 12.67
N PRO A 613 -4.01 -25.96 12.68
CA PRO A 613 -3.46 -27.06 11.88
C PRO A 613 -3.43 -26.71 10.38
N ALA A 614 -2.32 -27.02 9.72
CA ALA A 614 -2.18 -26.77 8.28
C ALA A 614 -3.28 -27.45 7.45
N GLN A 615 -3.67 -28.64 7.88
CA GLN A 615 -4.71 -29.44 7.24
C GLN A 615 -6.08 -28.76 7.32
N ALA A 616 -6.47 -28.31 8.50
CA ALA A 616 -7.74 -27.60 8.70
C ALA A 616 -7.79 -26.27 7.93
N ALA A 617 -6.70 -25.52 7.97
CA ALA A 617 -6.58 -24.27 7.20
C ALA A 617 -6.64 -24.53 5.69
N TYR A 618 -5.98 -25.59 5.20
CA TYR A 618 -6.04 -26.01 3.81
C TYR A 618 -7.47 -26.36 3.38
N LEU A 619 -8.19 -27.18 4.17
CA LEU A 619 -9.56 -27.58 3.87
C LEU A 619 -10.52 -26.38 3.87
N THR A 620 -10.32 -25.44 4.78
CA THR A 620 -11.10 -24.19 4.83
C THR A 620 -10.83 -23.33 3.60
N LEU A 621 -9.58 -23.13 3.22
CA LEU A 621 -9.20 -22.34 2.05
C LEU A 621 -9.64 -23.02 0.74
N TYR A 622 -9.53 -24.34 0.66
CA TYR A 622 -10.10 -25.13 -0.45
C TYR A 622 -11.60 -24.87 -0.59
N THR A 623 -12.34 -24.87 0.51
CA THR A 623 -13.78 -24.58 0.48
C THR A 623 -14.05 -23.14 0.06
N MET A 624 -13.20 -22.19 0.44
CA MET A 624 -13.29 -20.81 -0.02
C MET A 624 -12.97 -20.67 -1.53
N GLN A 625 -12.20 -21.57 -2.13
CA GLN A 625 -12.08 -21.67 -3.59
C GLN A 625 -13.42 -22.14 -4.21
N GLN A 626 -14.10 -23.09 -3.58
CA GLN A 626 -15.41 -23.53 -4.04
C GLN A 626 -16.46 -22.40 -4.00
N VAL A 627 -16.34 -21.46 -3.05
CA VAL A 627 -17.17 -20.24 -3.01
C VAL A 627 -17.01 -19.40 -4.28
N ALA A 628 -15.77 -19.26 -4.76
CA ALA A 628 -15.46 -18.53 -5.99
C ALA A 628 -15.80 -19.33 -7.26
N ASP A 629 -15.68 -20.66 -7.24
CA ASP A 629 -15.93 -21.49 -8.41
C ASP A 629 -17.43 -21.77 -8.60
N HIS A 630 -18.16 -22.06 -7.53
CA HIS A 630 -19.51 -22.60 -7.59
C HIS A 630 -20.52 -21.88 -6.67
N GLY A 631 -20.04 -21.10 -5.70
CA GLY A 631 -20.84 -20.51 -4.64
C GLY A 631 -21.26 -19.06 -4.87
N THR A 632 -21.31 -18.32 -3.78
CA THR A 632 -21.80 -16.91 -3.77
C THR A 632 -20.89 -15.94 -4.53
N ALA A 633 -19.66 -16.30 -4.79
CA ALA A 633 -18.70 -15.50 -5.55
C ALA A 633 -18.38 -16.05 -6.96
N ARG A 634 -19.22 -16.95 -7.50
CA ARG A 634 -18.98 -17.62 -8.80
C ARG A 634 -18.74 -16.68 -9.98
N ALA A 635 -19.29 -15.48 -9.93
CA ALA A 635 -19.05 -14.49 -10.99
C ALA A 635 -17.59 -14.03 -11.04
N LEU A 636 -16.91 -14.01 -9.89
CA LEU A 636 -15.50 -13.69 -9.80
C LEU A 636 -14.63 -14.84 -10.33
N GLY A 637 -14.93 -16.07 -9.95
CA GLY A 637 -14.25 -17.27 -10.46
C GLY A 637 -14.39 -17.42 -11.97
N ALA A 638 -15.59 -17.18 -12.50
CA ALA A 638 -15.85 -17.18 -13.96
C ALA A 638 -15.03 -16.12 -14.71
N ARG A 639 -14.77 -14.96 -14.09
CA ARG A 639 -13.96 -13.89 -14.71
C ARG A 639 -12.46 -14.22 -14.74
N TYR A 640 -11.97 -14.92 -13.72
CA TYR A 640 -10.55 -15.29 -13.57
C TYR A 640 -10.36 -16.81 -13.42
N PRO A 641 -10.77 -17.62 -14.39
CA PRO A 641 -10.85 -19.08 -14.23
C PRO A 641 -9.49 -19.73 -13.99
N LYS A 642 -8.41 -19.13 -14.47
CA LYS A 642 -7.03 -19.64 -14.29
C LYS A 642 -6.40 -19.21 -12.95
N ALA A 643 -7.02 -18.30 -12.25
CA ALA A 643 -6.49 -17.78 -11.00
C ALA A 643 -6.85 -18.65 -9.79
N HIS A 644 -7.88 -19.50 -9.91
CA HIS A 644 -8.33 -20.38 -8.81
C HIS A 644 -8.54 -19.63 -7.50
N LEU A 645 -9.16 -18.46 -7.57
CA LEU A 645 -9.34 -17.57 -6.43
C LEU A 645 -10.11 -18.22 -5.30
N ALA A 646 -9.77 -17.89 -4.07
CA ALA A 646 -10.61 -18.14 -2.92
C ALA A 646 -11.31 -16.86 -2.49
N GLY A 647 -12.47 -16.97 -1.87
CA GLY A 647 -13.19 -15.81 -1.40
C GLY A 647 -14.33 -16.14 -0.45
N LYS A 648 -14.83 -15.09 0.19
CA LYS A 648 -16.02 -15.15 1.03
C LYS A 648 -16.78 -13.84 0.94
N THR A 649 -18.06 -13.93 0.64
CA THR A 649 -19.00 -12.81 0.71
C THR A 649 -19.53 -12.63 2.13
N GLY A 650 -19.72 -11.38 2.52
CA GLY A 650 -20.38 -10.99 3.76
C GLY A 650 -21.50 -10.01 3.48
N THR A 651 -22.65 -10.28 4.06
CA THR A 651 -23.82 -9.40 4.00
C THR A 651 -24.43 -9.37 5.38
N THR A 652 -24.75 -8.19 5.88
CA THR A 652 -25.44 -8.04 7.15
C THR A 652 -26.95 -7.87 6.95
N ASN A 653 -27.72 -8.03 8.01
CA ASN A 653 -29.16 -7.84 7.97
C ASN A 653 -29.51 -6.47 7.38
N ASP A 654 -30.65 -6.41 6.70
CA ASP A 654 -31.17 -5.21 6.04
C ASP A 654 -30.21 -4.59 5.01
N LEU A 655 -29.23 -5.36 4.53
CA LEU A 655 -28.23 -4.92 3.55
C LEU A 655 -27.47 -3.66 3.99
N ILE A 656 -27.12 -3.57 5.28
CA ILE A 656 -26.40 -2.44 5.84
C ILE A 656 -24.95 -2.46 5.39
N ASP A 657 -24.26 -3.59 5.57
CA ASP A 657 -22.85 -3.79 5.26
C ASP A 657 -22.65 -4.82 4.15
N SER A 658 -21.85 -4.49 3.20
CA SER A 658 -21.36 -5.36 2.14
C SER A 658 -19.87 -5.63 2.35
N TRP A 659 -19.49 -6.89 2.47
CA TRP A 659 -18.12 -7.33 2.69
C TRP A 659 -17.68 -8.33 1.65
N PHE A 660 -16.39 -8.31 1.35
CA PHE A 660 -15.73 -9.35 0.59
C PHE A 660 -14.31 -9.59 1.11
N ALA A 661 -13.99 -10.86 1.33
CA ALA A 661 -12.62 -11.31 1.58
C ALA A 661 -12.16 -12.11 0.36
N GLY A 662 -11.15 -11.62 -0.35
CA GLY A 662 -10.58 -12.26 -1.53
C GLY A 662 -9.16 -12.73 -1.26
N VAL A 663 -8.79 -13.87 -1.82
CA VAL A 663 -7.47 -14.47 -1.70
C VAL A 663 -6.99 -14.91 -3.06
N ASP A 664 -5.83 -14.45 -3.45
CA ASP A 664 -5.07 -14.96 -4.59
C ASP A 664 -3.76 -15.63 -4.12
N GLY A 665 -2.85 -15.94 -5.02
CA GLY A 665 -1.59 -16.62 -4.68
C GLY A 665 -0.68 -15.86 -3.75
N LYS A 666 -0.76 -14.52 -3.72
CA LYS A 666 0.16 -13.66 -2.95
C LYS A 666 -0.53 -12.78 -1.89
N GLU A 667 -1.80 -12.44 -2.08
CA GLU A 667 -2.47 -11.39 -1.31
C GLU A 667 -3.81 -11.85 -0.72
N VAL A 668 -4.15 -11.22 0.40
CA VAL A 668 -5.49 -11.25 1.00
C VAL A 668 -6.03 -9.83 0.96
N ALA A 669 -7.19 -9.64 0.35
CA ALA A 669 -7.83 -8.34 0.25
C ALA A 669 -9.19 -8.36 0.96
N ILE A 670 -9.37 -7.43 1.88
CA ILE A 670 -10.63 -7.22 2.59
C ILE A 670 -11.25 -5.92 2.08
N THR A 671 -12.48 -5.99 1.64
CA THR A 671 -13.25 -4.84 1.17
C THR A 671 -14.56 -4.73 1.94
N TRP A 672 -14.87 -3.54 2.39
CA TRP A 672 -16.15 -3.17 2.98
C TRP A 672 -16.77 -2.03 2.18
N VAL A 673 -18.07 -2.09 1.97
CA VAL A 673 -18.89 -1.03 1.41
C VAL A 673 -20.14 -0.85 2.28
N GLY A 674 -20.43 0.37 2.67
CA GLY A 674 -21.56 0.68 3.52
C GLY A 674 -21.80 2.18 3.64
N ARG A 675 -22.58 2.58 4.63
CA ARG A 675 -22.88 3.98 4.93
C ARG A 675 -22.51 4.27 6.38
N ASP A 676 -21.89 5.40 6.64
CA ASP A 676 -21.43 5.77 7.99
C ASP A 676 -22.58 5.91 9.01
N ASN A 677 -23.78 6.20 8.53
CA ASN A 677 -24.98 6.37 9.34
C ASN A 677 -25.72 5.05 9.67
N ASN A 678 -25.13 3.90 9.36
CA ASN A 678 -25.73 2.57 9.56
C ASN A 678 -27.06 2.34 8.82
N GLN A 679 -27.36 3.12 7.79
CA GLN A 679 -28.53 2.89 6.94
C GLN A 679 -28.22 1.83 5.87
N PRO A 680 -29.24 1.16 5.32
CA PRO A 680 -29.02 0.14 4.30
C PRO A 680 -28.21 0.65 3.11
N SER A 681 -27.15 -0.06 2.77
CA SER A 681 -26.38 0.17 1.55
C SER A 681 -27.08 -0.37 0.30
N LYS A 682 -28.06 -1.25 0.49
CA LYS A 682 -28.80 -1.98 -0.55
C LYS A 682 -27.90 -2.90 -1.37
N LEU A 683 -26.79 -3.35 -0.79
CA LEU A 683 -25.78 -4.17 -1.45
C LEU A 683 -25.57 -5.48 -0.70
N TYR A 684 -25.55 -6.58 -1.45
CA TYR A 684 -25.00 -7.85 -0.99
C TYR A 684 -23.47 -7.80 -1.10
N GLY A 685 -22.78 -8.73 -0.43
CA GLY A 685 -21.33 -8.87 -0.59
C GLY A 685 -20.90 -9.02 -2.04
N ALA A 686 -21.62 -9.82 -2.82
CA ALA A 686 -21.34 -10.04 -4.24
C ALA A 686 -21.67 -8.83 -5.15
N SER A 687 -22.66 -8.01 -4.80
CA SER A 687 -23.05 -6.85 -5.62
C SER A 687 -22.38 -5.53 -5.21
N GLY A 688 -21.71 -5.49 -4.07
CA GLY A 688 -21.03 -4.32 -3.54
C GLY A 688 -19.53 -4.52 -3.41
N ALA A 689 -19.07 -5.01 -2.27
CA ALA A 689 -17.64 -5.13 -1.96
C ALA A 689 -16.87 -6.01 -2.95
N MET A 690 -17.45 -7.13 -3.40
CA MET A 690 -16.83 -7.97 -4.41
C MET A 690 -16.61 -7.25 -5.74
N GLN A 691 -17.45 -6.29 -6.11
CA GLN A 691 -17.28 -5.51 -7.33
C GLN A 691 -16.10 -4.55 -7.25
N ILE A 692 -15.80 -4.03 -6.07
CA ILE A 692 -14.58 -3.24 -5.84
C ILE A 692 -13.34 -4.13 -5.92
N TYR A 693 -13.36 -5.30 -5.29
CA TYR A 693 -12.27 -6.27 -5.39
C TYR A 693 -12.04 -6.74 -6.82
N ARG A 694 -13.11 -7.01 -7.59
CA ARG A 694 -13.00 -7.33 -9.00
C ARG A 694 -12.27 -6.24 -9.80
N ARG A 695 -12.62 -4.97 -9.55
CA ARG A 695 -11.92 -3.83 -10.19
C ARG A 695 -10.45 -3.74 -9.78
N TYR A 696 -10.15 -4.06 -8.54
CA TYR A 696 -8.77 -4.18 -8.08
C TYR A 696 -7.99 -5.22 -8.90
N LEU A 697 -8.58 -6.40 -9.10
CA LEU A 697 -7.97 -7.46 -9.92
C LEU A 697 -7.92 -7.10 -11.41
N ASP A 698 -8.84 -6.31 -11.92
CA ASP A 698 -8.78 -5.77 -13.30
C ASP A 698 -7.59 -4.81 -13.47
N ASN A 699 -7.22 -4.07 -12.41
CA ASN A 699 -6.10 -3.13 -12.42
C ASN A 699 -4.75 -3.82 -12.14
N GLN A 700 -4.77 -4.89 -11.37
CA GLN A 700 -3.60 -5.70 -11.05
C GLN A 700 -3.99 -7.19 -11.14
N ALA A 701 -3.52 -7.85 -12.18
CA ALA A 701 -3.87 -9.24 -12.43
C ALA A 701 -3.59 -10.14 -11.22
N PRO A 702 -4.52 -11.04 -10.85
CA PRO A 702 -4.33 -11.93 -9.72
C PRO A 702 -3.24 -12.96 -10.00
N MET A 703 -2.47 -13.29 -8.97
CA MET A 703 -1.59 -14.44 -8.99
C MET A 703 -2.42 -15.72 -8.77
N PRO A 704 -2.23 -16.79 -9.57
CA PRO A 704 -2.94 -18.04 -9.35
C PRO A 704 -2.74 -18.59 -7.93
N LEU A 705 -3.86 -18.98 -7.30
CA LEU A 705 -3.86 -19.60 -5.98
C LEU A 705 -3.73 -21.11 -6.12
N MET A 706 -2.50 -21.60 -6.16
CA MET A 706 -2.19 -23.01 -6.22
C MET A 706 -2.04 -23.56 -4.81
N LEU A 707 -3.03 -24.33 -4.36
CA LEU A 707 -3.00 -24.96 -3.04
C LEU A 707 -2.27 -26.29 -3.08
N THR A 708 -1.22 -26.42 -2.29
CA THR A 708 -0.51 -27.68 -2.10
C THR A 708 -1.07 -28.38 -0.87
N PRO A 709 -1.61 -29.61 -1.00
CA PRO A 709 -2.08 -30.37 0.15
C PRO A 709 -0.95 -30.57 1.16
N PRO A 710 -1.20 -30.26 2.46
CA PRO A 710 -0.23 -30.60 3.50
C PRO A 710 -0.20 -32.11 3.75
N GLU A 711 0.74 -32.56 4.59
CA GLU A 711 0.83 -33.94 5.03
C GLU A 711 -0.53 -34.46 5.58
N ASP A 712 -0.84 -35.69 5.31
CA ASP A 712 -2.08 -36.38 5.71
C ASP A 712 -3.38 -35.85 5.06
N VAL A 713 -3.26 -35.01 4.02
CA VAL A 713 -4.41 -34.60 3.21
C VAL A 713 -4.31 -35.23 1.82
N SER A 714 -5.33 -35.97 1.45
CA SER A 714 -5.42 -36.61 0.15
C SER A 714 -6.82 -36.46 -0.47
N MET A 715 -6.87 -36.47 -1.81
CA MET A 715 -8.14 -36.44 -2.53
C MET A 715 -8.83 -37.79 -2.44
N MET A 716 -10.07 -37.83 -1.98
CA MET A 716 -10.91 -39.02 -1.90
C MET A 716 -12.21 -38.83 -2.68
N ASN A 717 -12.64 -39.89 -3.37
CA ASN A 717 -13.90 -39.87 -4.08
C ASN A 717 -15.08 -40.06 -3.15
N VAL A 718 -16.14 -39.32 -3.37
CA VAL A 718 -17.36 -39.31 -2.55
C VAL A 718 -18.56 -39.50 -3.47
N ASP A 719 -19.54 -40.32 -3.04
CA ASP A 719 -20.84 -40.49 -3.68
C ASP A 719 -21.83 -39.40 -3.27
N SER A 720 -23.01 -39.37 -3.86
CA SER A 720 -24.07 -38.41 -3.54
C SER A 720 -24.65 -38.54 -2.14
N ALA A 721 -24.47 -39.70 -1.47
CA ALA A 721 -24.85 -39.91 -0.12
C ALA A 721 -23.80 -39.49 0.91
N GLY A 722 -22.64 -38.99 0.44
CA GLY A 722 -21.51 -38.55 1.28
C GLY A 722 -20.58 -39.69 1.70
N ASN A 723 -20.71 -40.89 1.11
CA ASN A 723 -19.86 -42.02 1.44
C ASN A 723 -18.59 -42.00 0.58
N PHE A 724 -17.47 -42.50 1.14
CA PHE A 724 -16.26 -42.65 0.36
C PHE A 724 -16.40 -43.80 -0.65
N VAL A 725 -16.03 -43.56 -1.88
CA VAL A 725 -15.97 -44.57 -2.94
C VAL A 725 -14.56 -45.11 -3.03
N CYS A 726 -14.41 -46.38 -2.63
CA CYS A 726 -13.14 -47.08 -2.57
C CYS A 726 -12.91 -47.90 -3.83
N GLY A 727 -11.77 -47.75 -4.46
CA GLY A 727 -11.43 -48.42 -5.74
C GLY A 727 -12.05 -47.74 -6.97
N ASN A 728 -12.09 -48.47 -8.09
CA ASN A 728 -12.59 -47.96 -9.38
C ASN A 728 -14.13 -47.95 -9.47
N GLY A 729 -14.83 -47.52 -8.44
CA GLY A 729 -16.28 -47.50 -8.41
C GLY A 729 -16.89 -46.47 -9.37
N SER A 730 -17.92 -46.88 -10.11
CA SER A 730 -18.65 -46.02 -11.08
C SER A 730 -19.60 -45.01 -10.42
N SER A 731 -19.68 -44.93 -9.09
CA SER A 731 -20.61 -44.12 -8.33
C SER A 731 -20.01 -42.81 -7.78
N THR A 732 -18.82 -42.42 -8.24
CA THR A 732 -18.18 -41.18 -7.80
C THR A 732 -19.00 -39.96 -8.25
N TRP A 733 -19.41 -39.15 -7.27
CA TRP A 733 -20.09 -37.89 -7.53
C TRP A 733 -19.10 -36.73 -7.63
N ARG A 734 -18.16 -36.65 -6.67
CA ARG A 734 -17.08 -35.66 -6.67
C ARG A 734 -15.89 -36.15 -5.86
N SER A 735 -14.73 -35.52 -6.05
CA SER A 735 -13.55 -35.72 -5.21
C SER A 735 -13.40 -34.55 -4.25
N LEU A 736 -13.07 -34.84 -3.01
CA LEU A 736 -12.84 -33.86 -1.94
C LEU A 736 -11.51 -34.16 -1.23
N PRO A 737 -10.79 -33.14 -0.79
CA PRO A 737 -9.65 -33.33 0.08
C PRO A 737 -10.10 -33.77 1.47
N VAL A 738 -9.41 -34.75 2.04
CA VAL A 738 -9.71 -35.36 3.34
C VAL A 738 -8.44 -35.42 4.16
N TRP A 739 -8.53 -34.98 5.39
CA TRP A 739 -7.48 -35.12 6.38
C TRP A 739 -7.62 -36.44 7.10
N SER A 740 -6.73 -37.40 6.84
CA SER A 740 -6.68 -38.71 7.44
C SER A 740 -5.27 -39.25 7.46
N LEU A 741 -4.86 -39.84 8.59
CA LEU A 741 -3.58 -40.52 8.72
C LEU A 741 -3.54 -41.81 7.88
N ASP A 742 -4.69 -42.47 7.68
CA ASP A 742 -4.86 -43.69 6.90
C ASP A 742 -6.16 -43.62 6.07
N PRO A 743 -6.09 -43.12 4.84
CA PRO A 743 -7.24 -43.02 3.94
C PRO A 743 -7.83 -44.39 3.59
N ASP A 744 -7.00 -45.44 3.49
CA ASP A 744 -7.46 -46.79 3.15
C ASP A 744 -8.24 -47.42 4.31
N ALA A 745 -7.78 -47.27 5.56
CA ALA A 745 -8.52 -47.69 6.73
C ALA A 745 -9.86 -46.94 6.86
N LEU A 746 -9.88 -45.65 6.59
CA LEU A 746 -11.09 -44.83 6.56
C LEU A 746 -12.11 -45.35 5.54
N CYS A 747 -11.63 -45.75 4.38
CA CYS A 747 -12.42 -46.34 3.32
C CYS A 747 -13.02 -47.70 3.73
N GLN A 748 -12.18 -48.57 4.29
CA GLN A 748 -12.62 -49.92 4.77
C GLN A 748 -13.65 -49.84 5.91
N GLN A 749 -13.43 -48.95 6.86
CA GLN A 749 -14.36 -48.74 7.98
C GLN A 749 -15.75 -48.32 7.46
N GLN A 750 -15.81 -47.47 6.50
CA GLN A 750 -17.08 -47.04 5.92
C GLN A 750 -17.80 -48.17 5.17
N GLN A 751 -17.06 -49.02 4.45
CA GLN A 751 -17.63 -50.21 3.80
C GLN A 751 -18.21 -51.20 4.83
N GLN A 752 -17.53 -51.43 5.94
CA GLN A 752 -18.03 -52.30 7.01
C GLN A 752 -19.29 -51.74 7.66
N LEU A 753 -19.36 -50.45 7.94
CA LEU A 753 -20.56 -49.79 8.47
C LEU A 753 -21.74 -49.91 7.49
N PHE A 754 -21.50 -49.74 6.21
CA PHE A 754 -22.53 -49.89 5.19
C PHE A 754 -23.06 -51.34 5.12
N GLN A 755 -22.18 -52.32 5.19
CA GLN A 755 -22.58 -53.76 5.22
C GLN A 755 -23.40 -54.09 6.49
N GLN A 756 -23.01 -53.58 7.65
CA GLN A 756 -23.75 -53.77 8.90
C GLN A 756 -25.14 -53.14 8.84
N GLN A 757 -25.28 -51.93 8.26
CA GLN A 757 -26.57 -51.28 8.08
C GLN A 757 -27.48 -52.05 7.12
N GLN A 758 -26.92 -52.57 6.02
CA GLN A 758 -27.67 -53.42 5.10
C GLN A 758 -28.16 -54.71 5.78
N GLN A 759 -27.31 -55.34 6.58
CA GLN A 759 -27.69 -56.53 7.35
C GLN A 759 -28.82 -56.20 8.34
N GLN A 760 -28.74 -55.11 9.07
CA GLN A 760 -29.79 -54.67 9.99
C GLN A 760 -31.11 -54.36 9.28
N LEU A 761 -31.06 -53.70 8.14
CA LEU A 761 -32.25 -53.44 7.30
C LEU A 761 -32.87 -54.73 6.79
N GLN A 762 -32.06 -55.68 6.39
CA GLN A 762 -32.52 -57.00 5.92
C GLN A 762 -33.13 -57.83 7.06
N GLU A 763 -32.53 -57.78 8.25
CA GLU A 763 -33.09 -58.38 9.44
C GLU A 763 -34.43 -57.73 9.86
N GLN A 764 -34.56 -56.44 9.82
CA GLN A 764 -35.81 -55.75 10.06
C GLN A 764 -36.91 -56.08 9.04
N GLN A 765 -36.51 -56.14 7.74
CA GLN A 765 -37.47 -56.59 6.69
C GLN A 765 -37.90 -58.04 6.89
N ASN A 766 -36.99 -58.94 7.25
CA ASN A 766 -37.30 -60.32 7.56
C ASN A 766 -38.21 -60.43 8.79
N GLN A 767 -37.98 -59.65 9.84
CA GLN A 767 -38.85 -59.59 11.02
C GLN A 767 -40.24 -59.07 10.67
N GLN A 768 -40.35 -58.06 9.83
CA GLN A 768 -41.65 -57.55 9.35
C GLN A 768 -42.37 -58.55 8.45
N GLN A 769 -41.65 -59.30 7.62
CA GLN A 769 -42.25 -60.40 6.84
C GLN A 769 -42.70 -61.55 7.67
N MET A 770 -41.97 -61.96 8.75
CA MET A 770 -42.41 -62.96 9.70
C MET A 770 -43.63 -62.49 10.48
N GLN A 771 -43.79 -61.23 10.83
CA GLN A 771 -44.95 -60.65 11.47
C GLN A 771 -46.17 -60.53 10.54
N GLN A 772 -45.97 -60.57 9.23
CA GLN A 772 -47.04 -60.53 8.20
C GLN A 772 -47.45 -61.94 7.70
N GLN A 773 -46.78 -63.01 8.07
CA GLN A 773 -47.31 -64.35 7.80
C GLN A 773 -48.60 -64.55 8.59
N PRO A 774 -49.74 -64.94 7.96
CA PRO A 774 -50.94 -65.19 8.65
C PRO A 774 -50.69 -66.41 9.60
N GLN A 775 -50.94 -66.28 10.87
CA GLN A 775 -51.05 -67.44 11.75
C GLN A 775 -52.08 -68.37 11.09
N GLN A 776 -51.61 -69.47 10.53
CA GLN A 776 -52.52 -70.60 10.23
C GLN A 776 -53.14 -71.00 11.57
N GLN A 777 -54.40 -70.69 11.71
CA GLN A 777 -55.23 -71.22 12.73
C GLN A 777 -55.18 -72.79 12.59
N PRO A 778 -54.92 -73.53 13.70
CA PRO A 778 -55.00 -74.97 13.63
C PRO A 778 -56.47 -75.36 13.21
N GLU A 779 -56.65 -76.08 12.10
CA GLU A 779 -57.87 -76.66 11.71
C GLU A 779 -58.41 -77.50 12.90
N LYS A 780 -59.57 -77.11 13.42
CA LYS A 780 -60.39 -77.95 14.30
C LYS A 780 -60.78 -79.18 13.50
N LYS A 781 -60.12 -80.29 13.71
CA LYS A 781 -60.64 -81.56 13.40
C LYS A 781 -61.84 -81.77 14.36
N ASP A 782 -63.04 -81.62 13.81
CA ASP A 782 -64.25 -82.06 14.46
C ASP A 782 -64.18 -83.54 14.66
N GLY A 783 -64.65 -83.90 15.82
CA GLY A 783 -64.55 -85.14 16.44
C GLY A 783 -65.01 -86.38 15.68
N ASP A 784 -64.29 -87.37 15.86
CA ASP A 784 -64.80 -88.74 16.00
C ASP A 784 -63.90 -89.43 17.08
N GLY A 785 -64.22 -89.03 18.31
CA GLY A 785 -63.57 -89.57 19.41
C GLY A 785 -64.48 -90.61 20.08
N VAL A 786 -64.55 -91.60 20.24
CA VAL A 786 -65.07 -92.59 21.15
C VAL A 786 -65.21 -93.96 20.47
N ALA A 787 -65.45 -94.15 19.21
CA ALA A 787 -65.55 -95.41 18.47
C ALA A 787 -64.17 -96.04 18.15
N GLY A 788 -63.08 -95.36 18.01
CA GLY A 788 -61.74 -95.89 17.78
C GLY A 788 -61.03 -96.46 18.99
N TRP A 789 -61.32 -95.94 20.17
CA TRP A 789 -60.69 -96.41 21.44
C TRP A 789 -61.25 -97.72 21.94
N ILE A 790 -62.46 -98.17 21.60
CA ILE A 790 -63.13 -99.37 21.94
C ILE A 790 -62.63 -100.55 21.08
N LYS A 791 -62.08 -100.35 19.89
CA LYS A 791 -61.64 -101.43 19.01
C LYS A 791 -60.22 -101.97 19.34
N ASP A 792 -59.39 -101.19 20.02
CA ASP A 792 -58.02 -101.59 20.39
C ASP A 792 -57.92 -102.21 21.75
N MET A 793 -59.09 -102.31 22.53
CA MET A 793 -59.07 -102.91 23.84
C MET A 793 -59.69 -104.28 23.91
N PHE A 794 -60.33 -104.81 22.82
CA PHE A 794 -60.95 -106.17 22.78
C PHE A 794 -60.71 -106.82 21.41
N GLY A 795 -59.53 -107.22 21.12
CA GLY A 795 -59.25 -108.02 19.92
C GLY A 795 -57.93 -108.71 20.02
N GLY A 796 -57.73 -109.59 20.91
CA GLY A 796 -56.65 -110.60 20.88
C GLY A 796 -57.02 -111.69 19.94
N ASN A 797 -56.17 -112.01 19.09
CA ASN A 797 -55.57 -113.22 18.58
C ASN A 797 -54.82 -112.86 17.30
#